data_ca99ec532dcd5b7f8e9d4886fa6a8ba4
#
_entry.id   ca99ec532dcd5b7f8e9d4886fa6a8ba4
#
_cell.length_a   1.000
_cell.length_b   1.000
_cell.length_c   1.000
_cell.angle_alpha   90.00
_cell.angle_beta   90.00
_cell.angle_gamma   90.00
#
_symmetry.space_group_name_H-M   'P 1'
#
loop_
_entity.id
_entity.type
_entity.pdbx_description
1 polymer ?
#
loop_
_entity_poly.entity_id
_entity_poly.type
_entity_poly.pdbx_seq_one_letter_code
_entity_poly.pdbx_strand_id
1 'polypeptide(L)'
;MSDSPASPAPLHAQIDWDDQGLPHSRHYDDVYFSREQGIEETHYVFLEQNRLRERFAALAPHECLTIGETGFGTGLNFYCAWQCFAEHAPAEARLQVISVEKFPLTHIDLERAARLWPSLAAFSQPLLAQYVAVHPGFQHFSFDGGRVTLTLLIGDVLEQLPTLDARIDAWFLDGFAPAKNPDMWTPALFEQMARLSAPGTTLGTFTTTGWVRRALMAAGFTLRKVPGLGKKWEIMGGTFTGLPVDGVSSAPDAPWYRRPPAASGPRRALVIGAGLAGSATARSLANRGWQVEVLERHAEVAQEASGNPQGVLYLKLSAHGTALSRLILTGFGYTRRWLTNLQRGRDWDACGVLQLAFDAQEAARQAKLADAFDPSLLTAVSRERAEAIAGVTLPAGGLFYPEGGWVHPPALCQAQITHPRIQVRPHHQVLRLARVDGLWQAWDGDHLLASAPVVVLAGAADVRLFDGCADLPLKRIRGQITRLPATEDSQALGTVLCAEGYVAPPRAGEHTVGASFDFHSQDLTPTAQEHQGNLELLREISEDLHARLTRDGASSDSLQGRAAFRCTSPDYLPIVGPLADRAAFDERYAVLRKDARQVPDLPCPWLEGLYVNSGHGSRGLITAPLCGELVAAWVTGEPLPVPREVAQACHPNRFALRTLIRGEPAARRR
;
A
#
# COMPACT_ATOMS: atom_id res chain seq x y z
N MET A 1 2.24 15.37 40.92
CA MET A 1 1.44 14.29 40.31
C MET A 1 2.11 14.01 38.98
N SER A 2 2.82 12.88 38.86
CA SER A 2 3.50 12.47 37.65
C SER A 2 2.46 11.87 36.72
N ASP A 3 2.18 12.58 35.62
CA ASP A 3 1.48 11.98 34.47
C ASP A 3 2.38 10.86 33.91
N SER A 4 2.11 9.63 34.32
CA SER A 4 2.60 8.48 33.57
C SER A 4 1.98 8.56 32.17
N PRO A 5 2.76 8.42 31.08
CA PRO A 5 2.18 8.35 29.75
C PRO A 5 1.18 7.19 29.74
N ALA A 6 -0.04 7.48 29.32
CA ALA A 6 -1.06 6.45 29.15
C ALA A 6 -0.50 5.39 28.19
N SER A 7 -0.57 4.13 28.57
CA SER A 7 -0.24 3.02 27.68
C SER A 7 -1.00 3.20 26.35
N PRO A 8 -0.36 2.96 25.20
CA PRO A 8 -1.05 3.07 23.93
C PRO A 8 -2.32 2.22 23.95
N ALA A 9 -3.41 2.74 23.39
CA ALA A 9 -4.66 2.00 23.28
C ALA A 9 -4.41 0.66 22.56
N PRO A 10 -5.04 -0.45 22.99
CA PRO A 10 -4.82 -1.75 22.34
C PRO A 10 -5.20 -1.67 20.86
N LEU A 11 -4.35 -2.21 20.00
CA LEU A 11 -4.62 -2.28 18.55
C LEU A 11 -5.86 -3.13 18.26
N HIS A 12 -6.01 -4.25 18.96
CA HIS A 12 -7.05 -5.23 18.69
C HIS A 12 -8.22 -5.12 19.68
N ALA A 13 -9.41 -5.47 19.20
CA ALA A 13 -10.60 -5.58 20.02
C ALA A 13 -10.38 -6.58 21.17
N GLN A 14 -10.87 -6.20 22.36
CA GLN A 14 -11.00 -7.11 23.50
C GLN A 14 -12.41 -7.69 23.48
N ILE A 15 -12.51 -9.00 23.25
CA ILE A 15 -13.79 -9.68 23.12
C ILE A 15 -13.91 -10.82 24.11
N ASP A 16 -15.15 -11.08 24.53
CA ASP A 16 -15.57 -12.29 25.20
C ASP A 16 -16.39 -13.14 24.24
N TRP A 17 -16.37 -14.44 24.47
CA TRP A 17 -17.20 -15.39 23.75
C TRP A 17 -18.20 -15.98 24.72
N ASP A 18 -19.48 -15.80 24.43
CA ASP A 18 -20.54 -16.35 25.25
C ASP A 18 -20.61 -17.89 25.18
N ASP A 19 -21.48 -18.50 26.00
CA ASP A 19 -21.67 -19.96 26.05
C ASP A 19 -22.15 -20.54 24.71
N GLN A 20 -22.65 -19.70 23.82
CA GLN A 20 -23.11 -20.05 22.48
C GLN A 20 -22.05 -19.79 21.40
N GLY A 21 -20.88 -19.24 21.81
CA GLY A 21 -19.78 -18.91 20.91
C GLY A 21 -19.97 -17.64 20.12
N LEU A 22 -20.80 -16.68 20.60
CA LEU A 22 -20.94 -15.37 19.98
C LEU A 22 -19.91 -14.38 20.52
N PRO A 23 -19.31 -13.55 19.65
CA PRO A 23 -18.38 -12.52 20.08
C PRO A 23 -19.11 -11.32 20.69
N HIS A 24 -18.66 -10.88 21.86
CA HIS A 24 -19.15 -9.74 22.60
C HIS A 24 -17.99 -8.77 22.84
N SER A 25 -18.18 -7.50 22.48
CA SER A 25 -17.18 -6.46 22.72
C SER A 25 -17.16 -6.07 24.19
N ARG A 26 -16.00 -6.18 24.85
CA ARG A 26 -15.82 -5.67 26.22
C ARG A 26 -15.88 -4.15 26.29
N HIS A 27 -15.34 -3.49 25.28
CA HIS A 27 -15.25 -2.03 25.25
C HIS A 27 -16.62 -1.37 25.09
N TYR A 28 -17.46 -1.91 24.21
CA TYR A 28 -18.78 -1.34 23.90
C TYR A 28 -19.93 -2.03 24.60
N ASP A 29 -19.68 -3.15 25.32
CA ASP A 29 -20.69 -3.98 25.97
C ASP A 29 -21.86 -4.34 25.02
N ASP A 30 -21.52 -4.79 23.80
CA ASP A 30 -22.46 -5.09 22.75
C ASP A 30 -22.01 -6.30 21.92
N VAL A 31 -22.95 -6.95 21.23
CA VAL A 31 -22.70 -8.10 20.37
C VAL A 31 -22.36 -7.66 18.95
N TYR A 32 -21.50 -8.43 18.26
CA TYR A 32 -21.14 -8.12 16.88
C TYR A 32 -22.28 -8.45 15.90
N PHE A 33 -23.09 -9.47 16.16
CA PHE A 33 -24.20 -9.89 15.29
C PHE A 33 -25.17 -10.84 16.03
N SER A 34 -26.36 -11.01 15.47
CA SER A 34 -27.35 -12.00 15.90
C SER A 34 -27.04 -13.39 15.32
N ARG A 35 -26.92 -14.41 16.16
CA ARG A 35 -26.59 -15.79 15.72
C ARG A 35 -27.61 -16.39 14.77
N GLU A 36 -28.88 -16.21 15.06
CA GLU A 36 -29.97 -16.88 14.33
C GLU A 36 -30.30 -16.22 13.01
N GLN A 37 -29.98 -14.93 12.86
CA GLN A 37 -30.42 -14.10 11.73
C GLN A 37 -29.29 -13.18 11.17
N GLY A 38 -28.02 -13.40 11.52
CA GLY A 38 -26.95 -12.48 11.12
C GLY A 38 -26.82 -12.34 9.59
N ILE A 39 -26.88 -13.45 8.86
CA ILE A 39 -26.83 -13.42 7.38
C ILE A 39 -28.09 -12.78 6.81
N GLU A 40 -29.26 -13.20 7.26
CA GLU A 40 -30.57 -12.66 6.81
C GLU A 40 -30.67 -11.16 7.15
N GLU A 41 -30.20 -10.77 8.33
CA GLU A 41 -30.18 -9.35 8.74
C GLU A 41 -29.25 -8.54 7.82
N THR A 42 -28.05 -9.04 7.54
CA THR A 42 -27.12 -8.40 6.59
C THR A 42 -27.74 -8.26 5.20
N HIS A 43 -28.36 -9.30 4.69
CA HIS A 43 -29.05 -9.26 3.39
C HIS A 43 -30.15 -8.21 3.39
N TYR A 44 -31.02 -8.22 4.40
CA TYR A 44 -32.17 -7.33 4.46
C TYR A 44 -31.81 -5.87 4.71
N VAL A 45 -30.91 -5.61 5.66
CA VAL A 45 -30.54 -4.25 6.08
C VAL A 45 -29.59 -3.59 5.09
N PHE A 46 -28.60 -4.32 4.60
CA PHE A 46 -27.52 -3.72 3.83
C PHE A 46 -27.62 -4.02 2.33
N LEU A 47 -27.86 -5.27 1.92
CA LEU A 47 -27.87 -5.61 0.52
C LEU A 47 -29.18 -5.14 -0.18
N GLU A 48 -30.34 -5.43 0.41
CA GLU A 48 -31.63 -5.06 -0.18
C GLU A 48 -31.89 -3.57 -0.12
N GLN A 49 -31.56 -2.88 1.00
CA GLN A 49 -31.80 -1.44 1.10
C GLN A 49 -30.91 -0.65 0.14
N ASN A 50 -29.74 -1.20 -0.24
CA ASN A 50 -28.85 -0.68 -1.28
C ASN A 50 -29.15 -1.24 -2.68
N ARG A 51 -30.11 -2.18 -2.83
CA ARG A 51 -30.47 -2.82 -4.10
C ARG A 51 -29.28 -3.46 -4.81
N LEU A 52 -28.37 -4.09 -4.04
CA LEU A 52 -27.08 -4.53 -4.57
C LEU A 52 -27.24 -5.65 -5.60
N ARG A 53 -28.19 -6.56 -5.43
CA ARG A 53 -28.43 -7.64 -6.38
C ARG A 53 -28.69 -7.11 -7.80
N GLU A 54 -29.61 -6.16 -7.92
CA GLU A 54 -29.98 -5.55 -9.20
C GLU A 54 -28.84 -4.69 -9.75
N ARG A 55 -28.17 -3.95 -8.87
CA ARG A 55 -27.04 -3.09 -9.27
C ARG A 55 -25.86 -3.91 -9.75
N PHE A 56 -25.51 -5.01 -9.08
CA PHE A 56 -24.44 -5.90 -9.53
C PHE A 56 -24.77 -6.52 -10.88
N ALA A 57 -26.01 -6.98 -11.08
CA ALA A 57 -26.43 -7.55 -12.36
C ALA A 57 -26.42 -6.53 -13.52
N ALA A 58 -26.56 -5.25 -13.22
CA ALA A 58 -26.60 -4.16 -14.19
C ALA A 58 -25.23 -3.54 -14.51
N LEU A 59 -24.14 -3.97 -13.84
CA LEU A 59 -22.81 -3.44 -14.10
C LEU A 59 -22.34 -3.72 -15.52
N ALA A 60 -21.73 -2.74 -16.15
CA ALA A 60 -21.03 -2.94 -17.41
C ALA A 60 -19.71 -3.71 -17.22
N PRO A 61 -19.15 -4.31 -18.26
CA PRO A 61 -17.79 -4.89 -18.20
C PRO A 61 -16.77 -3.87 -17.68
N HIS A 62 -15.96 -4.29 -16.71
CA HIS A 62 -14.94 -3.48 -16.03
C HIS A 62 -15.47 -2.30 -15.20
N GLU A 63 -16.77 -2.13 -15.10
CA GLU A 63 -17.33 -1.17 -14.14
C GLU A 63 -17.08 -1.64 -12.71
N CYS A 64 -16.84 -0.70 -11.81
CA CYS A 64 -16.57 -0.94 -10.42
C CYS A 64 -17.64 -0.31 -9.54
N LEU A 65 -18.26 -1.10 -8.65
CA LEU A 65 -19.14 -0.58 -7.62
C LEU A 65 -18.37 -0.51 -6.29
N THR A 66 -18.46 0.64 -5.63
CA THR A 66 -17.76 0.87 -4.35
C THR A 66 -18.74 0.92 -3.19
N ILE A 67 -18.56 0.05 -2.21
CA ILE A 67 -19.29 0.03 -0.93
C ILE A 67 -18.43 0.70 0.14
N GLY A 68 -19.03 1.62 0.91
CA GLY A 68 -18.45 2.17 2.14
C GLY A 68 -19.12 1.56 3.36
N GLU A 69 -18.36 1.18 4.38
CA GLU A 69 -18.85 0.59 5.62
C GLU A 69 -18.20 1.26 6.83
N THR A 70 -18.97 1.47 7.89
CA THR A 70 -18.50 2.17 9.09
C THR A 70 -18.13 1.28 10.26
N GLY A 71 -18.17 -0.03 10.13
CA GLY A 71 -17.76 -1.00 11.14
C GLY A 71 -17.55 -2.37 10.51
N PHE A 72 -16.29 -2.77 10.35
CA PHE A 72 -15.95 -4.06 9.73
C PHE A 72 -16.33 -5.25 10.62
N GLY A 73 -16.07 -5.13 11.93
CA GLY A 73 -16.37 -6.17 12.90
C GLY A 73 -15.76 -7.51 12.54
N THR A 74 -16.63 -8.49 12.30
CA THR A 74 -16.24 -9.86 11.92
C THR A 74 -16.16 -10.08 10.39
N GLY A 75 -16.41 -9.05 9.59
CA GLY A 75 -16.41 -9.13 8.14
C GLY A 75 -17.67 -9.74 7.51
N LEU A 76 -18.71 -10.01 8.30
CA LEU A 76 -19.93 -10.67 7.81
C LEU A 76 -20.57 -9.93 6.63
N ASN A 77 -20.70 -8.60 6.72
CA ASN A 77 -21.29 -7.79 5.66
C ASN A 77 -20.45 -7.87 4.37
N PHE A 78 -19.12 -7.86 4.50
CA PHE A 78 -18.21 -8.02 3.37
C PHE A 78 -18.36 -9.37 2.69
N TYR A 79 -18.46 -10.47 3.46
CA TYR A 79 -18.63 -11.81 2.88
C TYR A 79 -19.97 -11.93 2.16
N CYS A 80 -21.06 -11.43 2.72
CA CYS A 80 -22.38 -11.43 2.09
C CYS A 80 -22.41 -10.57 0.82
N ALA A 81 -21.77 -9.39 0.84
CA ALA A 81 -21.67 -8.53 -0.33
C ALA A 81 -20.84 -9.20 -1.45
N TRP A 82 -19.71 -9.84 -1.10
CA TRP A 82 -18.90 -10.56 -2.06
C TRP A 82 -19.64 -11.76 -2.64
N GLN A 83 -20.34 -12.55 -1.82
CA GLN A 83 -21.18 -13.65 -2.31
C GLN A 83 -22.23 -13.13 -3.31
N CYS A 84 -23.00 -12.11 -2.95
CA CYS A 84 -24.01 -11.52 -3.82
C CYS A 84 -23.41 -11.00 -5.13
N PHE A 85 -22.23 -10.37 -5.06
CA PHE A 85 -21.48 -9.93 -6.25
C PHE A 85 -21.04 -11.10 -7.14
N ALA A 86 -20.49 -12.15 -6.54
CA ALA A 86 -20.03 -13.34 -7.28
C ALA A 86 -21.19 -14.07 -7.99
N GLU A 87 -22.39 -14.06 -7.40
CA GLU A 87 -23.59 -14.72 -7.95
C GLU A 87 -24.28 -13.92 -9.07
N HIS A 88 -24.16 -12.58 -9.06
CA HIS A 88 -25.01 -11.74 -9.92
C HIS A 88 -24.25 -10.84 -10.88
N ALA A 89 -22.99 -10.45 -10.57
CA ALA A 89 -22.25 -9.51 -11.39
C ALA A 89 -21.62 -10.16 -12.63
N PRO A 90 -21.52 -9.41 -13.75
CA PRO A 90 -20.75 -9.87 -14.90
C PRO A 90 -19.30 -10.24 -14.53
N ALA A 91 -18.71 -11.20 -15.25
CA ALA A 91 -17.38 -11.74 -14.95
C ALA A 91 -16.26 -10.68 -14.92
N GLU A 92 -16.39 -9.63 -15.69
CA GLU A 92 -15.39 -8.56 -15.77
C GLU A 92 -15.71 -7.35 -14.87
N ALA A 93 -16.89 -7.32 -14.22
CA ALA A 93 -17.24 -6.27 -13.27
C ALA A 93 -16.40 -6.39 -11.99
N ARG A 94 -16.27 -5.29 -11.24
CA ARG A 94 -15.42 -5.22 -10.05
C ARG A 94 -16.19 -4.69 -8.86
N LEU A 95 -15.80 -5.15 -7.68
CA LEU A 95 -16.31 -4.72 -6.39
C LEU A 95 -15.16 -4.15 -5.55
N GLN A 96 -15.36 -2.95 -5.02
CA GLN A 96 -14.50 -2.40 -3.98
C GLN A 96 -15.30 -2.21 -2.70
N VAL A 97 -14.75 -2.66 -1.58
CA VAL A 97 -15.30 -2.41 -0.25
C VAL A 97 -14.27 -1.63 0.54
N ILE A 98 -14.71 -0.51 1.11
CA ILE A 98 -13.90 0.33 2.00
C ILE A 98 -14.59 0.31 3.35
N SER A 99 -13.96 -0.29 4.34
CA SER A 99 -14.54 -0.45 5.67
C SER A 99 -13.62 0.16 6.74
N VAL A 100 -14.21 0.87 7.70
CA VAL A 100 -13.48 1.43 8.83
C VAL A 100 -13.61 0.51 10.03
N GLU A 101 -12.52 0.28 10.75
CA GLU A 101 -12.52 -0.49 11.97
C GLU A 101 -11.55 0.11 12.99
N LYS A 102 -12.07 0.51 14.16
CA LYS A 102 -11.24 1.12 15.19
C LYS A 102 -10.36 0.11 15.90
N PHE A 103 -10.93 -1.05 16.21
CA PHE A 103 -10.29 -2.14 16.94
C PHE A 103 -10.47 -3.44 16.16
N PRO A 104 -9.61 -3.74 15.17
CA PRO A 104 -9.75 -4.96 14.38
C PRO A 104 -9.62 -6.20 15.29
N LEU A 105 -10.34 -7.27 14.94
CA LEU A 105 -10.18 -8.56 15.60
C LEU A 105 -8.76 -9.10 15.37
N THR A 106 -8.27 -9.91 16.31
CA THR A 106 -7.09 -10.72 16.06
C THR A 106 -7.39 -11.74 14.96
N HIS A 107 -6.36 -12.28 14.30
CA HIS A 107 -6.56 -13.34 13.32
C HIS A 107 -7.31 -14.54 13.90
N ILE A 108 -6.99 -14.92 15.14
CA ILE A 108 -7.62 -16.06 15.86
C ILE A 108 -9.11 -15.79 16.08
N ASP A 109 -9.45 -14.59 16.53
CA ASP A 109 -10.84 -14.22 16.80
C ASP A 109 -11.66 -14.08 15.51
N LEU A 110 -11.05 -13.53 14.47
CA LEU A 110 -11.68 -13.43 13.14
C LEU A 110 -11.94 -14.83 12.54
N GLU A 111 -10.98 -15.74 12.65
CA GLU A 111 -11.14 -17.12 12.24
C GLU A 111 -12.25 -17.85 13.03
N ARG A 112 -12.28 -17.64 14.35
CA ARG A 112 -13.33 -18.19 15.22
C ARG A 112 -14.71 -17.67 14.84
N ALA A 113 -14.85 -16.37 14.58
CA ALA A 113 -16.10 -15.77 14.11
C ALA A 113 -16.54 -16.33 12.75
N ALA A 114 -15.60 -16.46 11.80
CA ALA A 114 -15.90 -16.97 10.46
C ALA A 114 -16.43 -18.42 10.47
N ARG A 115 -16.01 -19.25 11.43
CA ARG A 115 -16.51 -20.63 11.59
C ARG A 115 -17.99 -20.71 11.95
N LEU A 116 -18.60 -19.62 12.44
CA LEU A 116 -20.04 -19.56 12.71
C LEU A 116 -20.88 -19.54 11.42
N TRP A 117 -20.26 -19.21 10.30
CA TRP A 117 -20.91 -19.07 9.00
C TRP A 117 -20.27 -19.99 7.94
N PRO A 118 -20.43 -21.34 8.02
CA PRO A 118 -19.80 -22.27 7.08
C PRO A 118 -20.19 -22.04 5.62
N SER A 119 -21.41 -21.54 5.37
CA SER A 119 -21.89 -21.19 4.03
C SER A 119 -21.10 -20.06 3.36
N LEU A 120 -20.40 -19.24 4.14
CA LEU A 120 -19.57 -18.14 3.65
C LEU A 120 -18.07 -18.48 3.65
N ALA A 121 -17.68 -19.73 3.87
CA ALA A 121 -16.29 -20.16 3.93
C ALA A 121 -15.51 -19.83 2.65
N ALA A 122 -16.15 -19.91 1.47
CA ALA A 122 -15.52 -19.55 0.20
C ALA A 122 -15.05 -18.10 0.13
N PHE A 123 -15.61 -17.20 0.95
CA PHE A 123 -15.31 -15.77 1.00
C PHE A 123 -14.46 -15.40 2.23
N SER A 124 -14.67 -16.07 3.37
CA SER A 124 -13.92 -15.81 4.60
C SER A 124 -12.50 -16.41 4.56
N GLN A 125 -12.31 -17.60 4.01
CA GLN A 125 -10.98 -18.25 3.95
C GLN A 125 -9.93 -17.43 3.16
N PRO A 126 -10.24 -16.85 1.98
CA PRO A 126 -9.28 -15.97 1.30
C PRO A 126 -8.89 -14.72 2.10
N LEU A 127 -9.83 -14.13 2.85
CA LEU A 127 -9.50 -13.02 3.75
C LEU A 127 -8.56 -13.48 4.87
N LEU A 128 -8.88 -14.59 5.55
CA LEU A 128 -8.06 -15.13 6.64
C LEU A 128 -6.64 -15.44 6.16
N ALA A 129 -6.48 -16.00 4.98
CA ALA A 129 -5.16 -16.27 4.40
C ALA A 129 -4.33 -14.99 4.16
N GLN A 130 -4.98 -13.86 3.91
CA GLN A 130 -4.35 -12.56 3.71
C GLN A 130 -4.36 -11.66 4.95
N TYR A 131 -5.01 -12.06 6.05
CA TYR A 131 -5.14 -11.25 7.26
C TYR A 131 -3.87 -11.29 8.11
N VAL A 132 -2.80 -10.77 7.51
CA VAL A 132 -1.45 -10.67 8.07
C VAL A 132 -0.98 -9.22 8.06
N ALA A 133 -0.09 -8.85 8.96
CA ALA A 133 0.47 -7.50 9.05
C ALA A 133 -0.62 -6.39 9.05
N VAL A 134 -1.67 -6.59 9.84
CA VAL A 134 -2.76 -5.63 10.00
C VAL A 134 -2.37 -4.60 11.05
N HIS A 135 -2.09 -3.38 10.61
CA HIS A 135 -1.63 -2.27 11.43
C HIS A 135 -2.47 -1.02 11.19
N PRO A 136 -2.41 0.02 12.05
CA PRO A 136 -3.16 1.25 11.86
C PRO A 136 -2.96 1.89 10.49
N GLY A 137 -4.01 2.51 9.97
CA GLY A 137 -4.05 3.13 8.65
C GLY A 137 -4.70 2.26 7.59
N PHE A 138 -4.36 2.49 6.34
CA PHE A 138 -4.98 1.82 5.18
C PHE A 138 -4.38 0.42 4.98
N GLN A 139 -5.24 -0.60 4.94
CA GLN A 139 -4.86 -1.99 4.70
C GLN A 139 -5.61 -2.50 3.48
N HIS A 140 -4.90 -2.68 2.38
CA HIS A 140 -5.48 -3.07 1.10
C HIS A 140 -5.33 -4.58 0.85
N PHE A 141 -6.45 -5.25 0.51
CA PHE A 141 -6.57 -6.66 0.20
C PHE A 141 -7.12 -6.84 -1.20
N SER A 142 -6.69 -7.88 -1.90
CA SER A 142 -7.13 -8.17 -3.26
C SER A 142 -7.48 -9.66 -3.41
N PHE A 143 -8.66 -9.93 -3.94
CA PHE A 143 -9.24 -11.26 -4.08
C PHE A 143 -9.74 -11.49 -5.51
N ASP A 144 -10.00 -12.75 -5.85
CA ASP A 144 -10.57 -13.14 -7.14
C ASP A 144 -9.83 -12.49 -8.32
N GLY A 145 -8.48 -12.63 -8.33
CA GLY A 145 -7.63 -12.05 -9.37
C GLY A 145 -7.68 -10.52 -9.47
N GLY A 146 -8.03 -9.82 -8.40
CA GLY A 146 -8.18 -8.36 -8.36
C GLY A 146 -9.59 -7.87 -8.68
N ARG A 147 -10.54 -8.77 -8.89
CA ARG A 147 -11.94 -8.46 -9.17
C ARG A 147 -12.68 -7.92 -7.95
N VAL A 148 -12.29 -8.39 -6.76
CA VAL A 148 -12.81 -7.91 -5.47
C VAL A 148 -11.65 -7.36 -4.64
N THR A 149 -11.83 -6.15 -4.11
CA THR A 149 -10.85 -5.52 -3.22
C THR A 149 -11.52 -5.07 -1.93
N LEU A 150 -10.78 -5.18 -0.83
CA LEU A 150 -11.16 -4.64 0.46
C LEU A 150 -10.06 -3.69 0.94
N THR A 151 -10.44 -2.48 1.30
CA THR A 151 -9.54 -1.55 2.00
C THR A 151 -10.06 -1.35 3.42
N LEU A 152 -9.36 -1.92 4.41
CA LEU A 152 -9.64 -1.66 5.82
C LEU A 152 -8.92 -0.39 6.24
N LEU A 153 -9.67 0.56 6.78
CA LEU A 153 -9.16 1.78 7.40
C LEU A 153 -9.11 1.52 8.91
N ILE A 154 -7.93 1.13 9.41
CA ILE A 154 -7.74 0.81 10.82
C ILE A 154 -7.48 2.08 11.62
N GLY A 155 -8.42 2.42 12.50
CA GLY A 155 -8.38 3.61 13.34
C GLY A 155 -9.73 4.28 13.50
N ASP A 156 -9.74 5.44 14.16
CA ASP A 156 -10.96 6.21 14.39
C ASP A 156 -11.59 6.69 13.07
N VAL A 157 -12.90 6.54 12.95
CA VAL A 157 -13.63 6.87 11.72
C VAL A 157 -13.50 8.35 11.33
N LEU A 158 -13.45 9.26 12.31
CA LEU A 158 -13.30 10.69 12.09
C LEU A 158 -11.85 11.10 11.78
N GLU A 159 -10.87 10.21 12.01
CA GLU A 159 -9.49 10.40 11.58
C GLU A 159 -9.26 9.78 10.20
N GLN A 160 -9.88 8.64 9.90
CA GLN A 160 -9.62 7.89 8.67
C GLN A 160 -10.42 8.43 7.47
N LEU A 161 -11.75 8.61 7.59
CA LEU A 161 -12.57 9.05 6.46
C LEU A 161 -12.17 10.40 5.87
N PRO A 162 -11.77 11.43 6.64
CA PRO A 162 -11.29 12.70 6.07
C PRO A 162 -10.08 12.55 5.14
N THR A 163 -9.26 11.53 5.34
CA THR A 163 -8.06 11.26 4.52
C THR A 163 -8.36 10.45 3.25
N LEU A 164 -9.56 9.86 3.16
CA LEU A 164 -9.97 9.01 2.04
C LEU A 164 -10.29 9.85 0.80
N ASP A 165 -9.74 9.45 -0.34
CA ASP A 165 -10.10 9.93 -1.67
C ASP A 165 -10.83 8.82 -2.42
N ALA A 166 -12.17 8.89 -2.41
CA ALA A 166 -13.05 7.88 -2.98
C ALA A 166 -14.41 8.48 -3.35
N ARG A 167 -15.13 7.76 -4.22
CA ARG A 167 -16.56 7.92 -4.46
C ARG A 167 -17.25 6.64 -4.01
N ILE A 168 -18.19 6.75 -3.10
CA ILE A 168 -18.97 5.63 -2.57
C ILE A 168 -20.32 5.56 -3.30
N ASP A 169 -20.72 4.36 -3.71
CA ASP A 169 -21.99 4.09 -4.39
C ASP A 169 -23.08 3.57 -3.45
N ALA A 170 -22.67 2.87 -2.38
CA ALA A 170 -23.57 2.30 -1.39
C ALA A 170 -22.92 2.33 0.01
N TRP A 171 -23.66 2.79 1.02
CA TRP A 171 -23.21 2.80 2.39
C TRP A 171 -23.86 1.68 3.21
N PHE A 172 -23.02 0.93 3.93
CA PHE A 172 -23.38 0.09 5.06
C PHE A 172 -23.08 0.88 6.33
N LEU A 173 -24.09 1.58 6.84
CA LEU A 173 -23.95 2.34 8.07
C LEU A 173 -24.18 1.40 9.25
N ASP A 174 -23.12 0.72 9.64
CA ASP A 174 -23.07 -0.31 10.66
C ASP A 174 -22.15 0.08 11.82
N GLY A 175 -22.14 -0.74 12.87
CA GLY A 175 -21.37 -0.57 14.09
C GLY A 175 -22.20 -0.91 15.33
N PHE A 176 -21.62 -0.77 16.52
CA PHE A 176 -22.35 -0.95 17.77
C PHE A 176 -23.46 0.07 17.92
N ALA A 177 -24.52 -0.29 18.67
CA ALA A 177 -25.70 0.53 18.84
C ALA A 177 -25.37 1.98 19.23
N PRO A 178 -26.12 2.99 18.71
CA PRO A 178 -25.83 4.41 19.00
C PRO A 178 -25.74 4.76 20.49
N ALA A 179 -26.47 4.04 21.35
CA ALA A 179 -26.41 4.21 22.80
C ALA A 179 -25.15 3.62 23.43
N LYS A 180 -24.49 2.66 22.76
CA LYS A 180 -23.26 1.97 23.23
C LYS A 180 -22.00 2.59 22.66
N ASN A 181 -22.07 3.13 21.45
CA ASN A 181 -20.94 3.78 20.75
C ASN A 181 -21.36 5.13 20.15
N PRO A 182 -21.71 6.13 20.97
CA PRO A 182 -22.23 7.41 20.46
C PRO A 182 -21.21 8.17 19.60
N ASP A 183 -19.93 7.98 19.82
CA ASP A 183 -18.85 8.70 19.11
C ASP A 183 -18.83 8.37 17.61
N MET A 184 -19.32 7.20 17.23
CA MET A 184 -19.39 6.78 15.83
C MET A 184 -20.62 7.31 15.08
N TRP A 185 -21.66 7.80 15.77
CA TRP A 185 -22.93 8.21 15.17
C TRP A 185 -23.10 9.74 15.12
N THR A 186 -22.02 10.47 14.91
CA THR A 186 -22.00 11.94 15.00
C THR A 186 -22.35 12.62 13.68
N PRO A 187 -22.83 13.88 13.72
CA PRO A 187 -23.00 14.69 12.51
C PRO A 187 -21.74 14.76 11.65
N ALA A 188 -20.55 14.85 12.28
CA ALA A 188 -19.27 14.89 11.58
C ALA A 188 -19.02 13.63 10.73
N LEU A 189 -19.43 12.44 11.20
CA LEU A 189 -19.38 11.23 10.37
C LEU A 189 -20.27 11.37 9.13
N PHE A 190 -21.52 11.82 9.31
CA PHE A 190 -22.47 11.91 8.21
C PHE A 190 -22.09 12.99 7.17
N GLU A 191 -21.42 14.03 7.59
CA GLU A 191 -20.76 15.01 6.71
C GLU A 191 -19.67 14.37 5.86
N GLN A 192 -18.82 13.49 6.45
CA GLN A 192 -17.82 12.74 5.67
C GLN A 192 -18.48 11.74 4.71
N MET A 193 -19.55 11.08 5.12
CA MET A 193 -20.32 10.23 4.21
C MET A 193 -20.89 11.04 3.05
N ALA A 194 -21.47 12.23 3.30
CA ALA A 194 -21.97 13.13 2.26
C ALA A 194 -20.86 13.57 1.30
N ARG A 195 -19.69 13.94 1.81
CA ARG A 195 -18.51 14.32 1.02
C ARG A 195 -18.07 13.20 0.05
N LEU A 196 -18.16 11.96 0.48
CA LEU A 196 -17.76 10.77 -0.30
C LEU A 196 -18.91 10.26 -1.20
N SER A 197 -20.11 10.82 -1.11
CA SER A 197 -21.29 10.42 -1.85
C SER A 197 -21.53 11.30 -3.08
N ALA A 198 -22.28 10.76 -4.05
CA ALA A 198 -22.87 11.50 -5.14
C ALA A 198 -24.39 11.40 -5.07
N PRO A 199 -25.14 12.29 -5.73
CA PRO A 199 -26.56 12.11 -5.91
C PRO A 199 -26.87 10.70 -6.45
N GLY A 200 -27.72 9.96 -5.74
CA GLY A 200 -28.01 8.56 -6.04
C GLY A 200 -27.26 7.52 -5.21
N THR A 201 -26.21 7.91 -4.46
CA THR A 201 -25.58 7.02 -3.46
C THR A 201 -26.62 6.53 -2.47
N THR A 202 -26.70 5.24 -2.23
CA THR A 202 -27.67 4.61 -1.33
C THR A 202 -27.09 4.32 0.05
N LEU A 203 -27.93 4.12 1.05
CA LEU A 203 -27.51 3.64 2.37
C LEU A 203 -28.53 2.66 2.97
N GLY A 204 -28.03 1.76 3.80
CA GLY A 204 -28.81 0.92 4.70
C GLY A 204 -28.24 0.99 6.11
N THR A 205 -29.13 0.98 7.13
CA THR A 205 -28.74 0.92 8.54
C THR A 205 -29.81 0.25 9.39
N PHE A 206 -29.36 -0.47 10.41
CA PHE A 206 -30.24 -1.15 11.35
C PHE A 206 -30.93 -0.21 12.34
N THR A 207 -30.44 1.03 12.53
CA THR A 207 -30.96 1.95 13.54
C THR A 207 -31.97 2.92 12.97
N THR A 208 -33.03 3.21 13.72
CA THR A 208 -34.03 4.25 13.43
C THR A 208 -34.00 5.38 14.45
N THR A 209 -32.94 5.44 15.25
CA THR A 209 -32.75 6.45 16.30
C THR A 209 -32.98 7.86 15.79
N GLY A 210 -33.84 8.63 16.45
CA GLY A 210 -34.36 9.91 15.94
C GLY A 210 -33.29 10.97 15.68
N TRP A 211 -32.25 11.05 16.52
CA TRP A 211 -31.18 12.01 16.31
C TRP A 211 -30.25 11.60 15.16
N VAL A 212 -29.96 10.29 14.97
CA VAL A 212 -29.21 9.76 13.82
C VAL A 212 -29.95 10.11 12.52
N ARG A 213 -31.27 9.86 12.48
CA ARG A 213 -32.10 10.17 11.32
C ARG A 213 -32.05 11.66 10.97
N ARG A 214 -32.21 12.54 11.96
CA ARG A 214 -32.15 14.00 11.73
C ARG A 214 -30.79 14.45 11.21
N ALA A 215 -29.71 13.91 11.75
CA ALA A 215 -28.36 14.26 11.34
C ALA A 215 -28.04 13.77 9.92
N LEU A 216 -28.46 12.56 9.54
CA LEU A 216 -28.34 12.07 8.16
C LEU A 216 -29.14 12.93 7.16
N MET A 217 -30.36 13.34 7.54
CA MET A 217 -31.16 14.25 6.70
C MET A 217 -30.50 15.61 6.55
N ALA A 218 -29.92 16.14 7.62
CA ALA A 218 -29.16 17.41 7.59
C ALA A 218 -27.92 17.30 6.69
N ALA A 219 -27.30 16.11 6.59
CA ALA A 219 -26.17 15.84 5.70
C ALA A 219 -26.59 15.60 4.23
N GLY A 220 -27.88 15.65 3.89
CA GLY A 220 -28.38 15.57 2.51
C GLY A 220 -28.91 14.19 2.09
N PHE A 221 -29.15 13.27 3.04
CA PHE A 221 -29.79 11.99 2.75
C PHE A 221 -31.31 12.08 2.89
N THR A 222 -32.04 11.57 1.89
CA THR A 222 -33.47 11.30 1.99
C THR A 222 -33.67 9.90 2.51
N LEU A 223 -34.39 9.76 3.63
CA LEU A 223 -34.50 8.50 4.37
C LEU A 223 -35.94 7.95 4.32
N ARG A 224 -36.03 6.63 4.31
CA ARG A 224 -37.27 5.89 4.47
C ARG A 224 -37.12 4.86 5.57
N LYS A 225 -38.13 4.74 6.42
CA LYS A 225 -38.28 3.64 7.35
C LYS A 225 -38.93 2.46 6.64
N VAL A 226 -38.46 1.28 6.88
CA VAL A 226 -39.01 0.03 6.40
C VAL A 226 -39.22 -0.94 7.56
N PRO A 227 -40.16 -1.89 7.48
CA PRO A 227 -40.35 -2.90 8.52
C PRO A 227 -39.03 -3.56 8.88
N GLY A 228 -38.81 -3.83 10.15
CA GLY A 228 -37.60 -4.54 10.62
C GLY A 228 -37.70 -6.05 10.41
N LEU A 229 -36.61 -6.76 10.69
CA LEU A 229 -36.52 -8.20 10.67
C LEU A 229 -36.43 -8.74 12.12
N GLY A 230 -37.12 -9.85 12.40
CA GLY A 230 -37.06 -10.50 13.72
C GLY A 230 -37.59 -9.63 14.85
N LYS A 231 -36.72 -9.28 15.81
CA LYS A 231 -37.06 -8.45 16.98
C LYS A 231 -37.05 -6.95 16.71
N LYS A 232 -36.54 -6.51 15.57
CA LYS A 232 -36.45 -5.09 15.20
C LYS A 232 -37.76 -4.65 14.53
N TRP A 233 -38.35 -3.58 15.03
CA TRP A 233 -39.62 -3.05 14.49
C TRP A 233 -39.44 -2.34 13.15
N GLU A 234 -38.34 -1.60 13.01
CA GLU A 234 -38.02 -0.80 11.84
C GLU A 234 -36.51 -0.72 11.62
N ILE A 235 -36.12 -0.60 10.35
CA ILE A 235 -34.79 -0.24 9.91
C ILE A 235 -34.87 0.97 8.97
N MET A 236 -33.75 1.54 8.55
CA MET A 236 -33.73 2.65 7.59
C MET A 236 -32.94 2.29 6.33
N GLY A 237 -33.53 2.67 5.19
CA GLY A 237 -32.82 2.85 3.94
C GLY A 237 -32.85 4.31 3.51
N GLY A 238 -31.92 4.69 2.64
CA GLY A 238 -31.87 6.08 2.18
C GLY A 238 -31.11 6.25 0.87
N THR A 239 -31.17 7.48 0.37
CA THR A 239 -30.45 7.90 -0.84
C THR A 239 -29.91 9.30 -0.62
N PHE A 240 -28.68 9.54 -1.01
CA PHE A 240 -28.09 10.87 -1.01
C PHE A 240 -28.71 11.69 -2.15
N THR A 241 -29.36 12.80 -1.81
CA THR A 241 -30.02 13.72 -2.75
C THR A 241 -29.49 15.15 -2.63
N GLY A 242 -28.63 15.37 -1.65
CA GLY A 242 -27.96 16.65 -1.46
C GLY A 242 -26.96 16.95 -2.58
N LEU A 243 -26.65 18.22 -2.77
CA LEU A 243 -25.43 18.60 -3.45
C LEU A 243 -24.25 18.23 -2.53
N PRO A 244 -23.10 17.81 -3.08
CA PRO A 244 -21.90 17.72 -2.28
C PRO A 244 -21.74 19.00 -1.49
N VAL A 245 -21.65 18.91 -0.15
CA VAL A 245 -21.63 20.13 0.69
C VAL A 245 -20.35 20.86 0.37
N ASP A 246 -20.44 21.94 -0.42
CA ASP A 246 -19.39 22.93 -0.56
C ASP A 246 -19.21 23.57 0.81
N GLY A 247 -18.20 23.17 1.55
CA GLY A 247 -17.91 23.78 2.85
C GLY A 247 -17.60 22.82 4.00
N VAL A 248 -17.81 21.52 3.89
CA VAL A 248 -17.19 20.57 4.81
C VAL A 248 -15.71 20.51 4.47
N SER A 249 -14.93 21.13 5.31
CA SER A 249 -13.51 21.42 5.17
C SER A 249 -12.63 20.18 4.96
N SER A 250 -12.67 19.62 3.77
CA SER A 250 -11.44 19.37 3.07
C SER A 250 -11.34 20.49 2.04
N ALA A 251 -10.45 21.45 2.25
CA ALA A 251 -10.09 22.38 1.19
C ALA A 251 -9.96 21.55 -0.11
N PRO A 252 -10.61 21.94 -1.22
CA PRO A 252 -10.48 21.18 -2.46
C PRO A 252 -8.99 20.99 -2.70
N ASP A 253 -8.61 19.78 -3.06
CA ASP A 253 -7.20 19.49 -3.35
C ASP A 253 -6.66 20.61 -4.23
N ALA A 254 -5.49 21.09 -3.87
CA ALA A 254 -4.83 22.11 -4.68
C ALA A 254 -4.82 21.64 -6.15
N PRO A 255 -5.08 22.52 -7.12
CA PRO A 255 -5.33 22.13 -8.52
C PRO A 255 -4.28 21.16 -9.10
N TRP A 256 -3.05 21.30 -8.66
CA TRP A 256 -1.91 20.47 -9.08
C TRP A 256 -1.89 19.05 -8.47
N TYR A 257 -2.80 18.74 -7.54
CA TYR A 257 -2.99 17.41 -6.96
C TYR A 257 -4.37 16.82 -7.27
N ARG A 258 -5.26 17.58 -7.92
CA ARG A 258 -6.56 17.06 -8.37
C ARG A 258 -6.33 15.91 -9.37
N ARG A 259 -7.21 14.93 -9.33
CA ARG A 259 -7.11 13.80 -10.25
C ARG A 259 -7.27 14.27 -11.70
N PRO A 260 -6.43 13.77 -12.65
CA PRO A 260 -6.77 13.86 -14.06
C PRO A 260 -8.07 13.07 -14.33
N PRO A 261 -8.76 13.35 -15.43
CA PRO A 261 -9.84 12.49 -15.89
C PRO A 261 -9.37 11.04 -16.00
N ALA A 262 -10.22 10.10 -15.57
CA ALA A 262 -9.92 8.67 -15.76
C ALA A 262 -9.69 8.39 -17.24
N ALA A 263 -8.76 7.46 -17.53
CA ALA A 263 -8.46 7.10 -18.91
C ALA A 263 -9.70 6.52 -19.60
N SER A 264 -10.06 7.11 -20.73
CA SER A 264 -11.17 6.70 -21.57
C SER A 264 -10.69 5.95 -22.81
N GLY A 265 -11.56 5.12 -23.41
CA GLY A 265 -11.24 4.37 -24.61
C GLY A 265 -10.64 2.99 -24.34
N PRO A 266 -9.84 2.44 -25.28
CA PRO A 266 -9.30 1.08 -25.15
C PRO A 266 -8.41 0.92 -23.93
N ARG A 267 -8.65 -0.13 -23.13
CA ARG A 267 -7.86 -0.45 -21.92
C ARG A 267 -6.52 -1.09 -22.31
N ARG A 268 -5.64 -0.28 -22.88
CA ARG A 268 -4.27 -0.67 -23.28
C ARG A 268 -3.27 0.25 -22.62
N ALA A 269 -2.21 -0.33 -22.06
CA ALA A 269 -1.15 0.42 -21.42
C ALA A 269 0.23 -0.13 -21.78
N LEU A 270 1.21 0.78 -21.89
CA LEU A 270 2.63 0.44 -21.91
C LEU A 270 3.22 0.70 -20.52
N VAL A 271 4.05 -0.21 -20.07
CA VAL A 271 4.89 -0.02 -18.88
C VAL A 271 6.34 -0.10 -19.30
N ILE A 272 7.13 0.91 -19.02
CA ILE A 272 8.53 0.98 -19.41
C ILE A 272 9.41 0.62 -18.21
N GLY A 273 10.02 -0.56 -18.29
CA GLY A 273 10.83 -1.20 -17.23
C GLY A 273 10.08 -2.29 -16.47
N ALA A 274 10.75 -3.42 -16.26
CA ALA A 274 10.23 -4.63 -15.61
C ALA A 274 10.89 -4.93 -14.26
N GLY A 275 11.27 -3.91 -13.51
CA GLY A 275 11.65 -4.02 -12.09
C GLY A 275 10.42 -4.08 -11.18
N LEU A 276 10.63 -3.98 -9.85
CA LEU A 276 9.54 -4.02 -8.85
C LEU A 276 8.41 -3.03 -9.15
N ALA A 277 8.74 -1.78 -9.55
CA ALA A 277 7.74 -0.77 -9.83
C ALA A 277 6.91 -1.09 -11.09
N GLY A 278 7.60 -1.48 -12.19
CA GLY A 278 6.92 -1.80 -13.45
C GLY A 278 6.10 -3.07 -13.37
N SER A 279 6.63 -4.13 -12.78
CA SER A 279 5.93 -5.41 -12.61
C SER A 279 4.66 -5.25 -11.78
N ALA A 280 4.74 -4.51 -10.66
CA ALA A 280 3.60 -4.21 -9.79
C ALA A 280 2.55 -3.37 -10.52
N THR A 281 2.97 -2.33 -11.25
CA THR A 281 2.06 -1.49 -12.03
C THR A 281 1.35 -2.27 -13.12
N ALA A 282 2.08 -3.11 -13.85
CA ALA A 282 1.51 -3.97 -14.89
C ALA A 282 0.45 -4.91 -14.30
N ARG A 283 0.73 -5.55 -13.15
CA ARG A 283 -0.23 -6.41 -12.46
C ARG A 283 -1.47 -5.65 -12.03
N SER A 284 -1.32 -4.48 -11.41
CA SER A 284 -2.43 -3.69 -10.90
C SER A 284 -3.37 -3.20 -12.02
N LEU A 285 -2.81 -2.84 -13.18
CA LEU A 285 -3.59 -2.51 -14.38
C LEU A 285 -4.27 -3.74 -14.98
N ALA A 286 -3.55 -4.87 -15.08
CA ALA A 286 -4.09 -6.12 -15.63
C ALA A 286 -5.27 -6.66 -14.80
N ASN A 287 -5.17 -6.57 -13.47
CA ASN A 287 -6.26 -6.91 -12.55
C ASN A 287 -7.53 -6.06 -12.78
N ARG A 288 -7.38 -4.89 -13.41
CA ARG A 288 -8.48 -3.98 -13.80
C ARG A 288 -8.92 -4.14 -15.26
N GLY A 289 -8.53 -5.25 -15.89
CA GLY A 289 -8.93 -5.58 -17.25
C GLY A 289 -8.11 -4.89 -18.34
N TRP A 290 -6.99 -4.24 -18.01
CA TRP A 290 -6.11 -3.61 -19.00
C TRP A 290 -5.22 -4.65 -19.69
N GLN A 291 -5.05 -4.51 -20.99
CA GLN A 291 -4.00 -5.20 -21.74
C GLN A 291 -2.70 -4.40 -21.56
N VAL A 292 -1.69 -5.02 -20.97
CA VAL A 292 -0.45 -4.34 -20.61
C VAL A 292 0.72 -4.93 -21.36
N GLU A 293 1.43 -4.09 -22.06
CA GLU A 293 2.70 -4.43 -22.71
C GLU A 293 3.84 -3.83 -21.90
N VAL A 294 4.75 -4.67 -21.41
CA VAL A 294 5.91 -4.25 -20.63
C VAL A 294 7.13 -4.27 -21.51
N LEU A 295 7.76 -3.12 -21.73
CA LEU A 295 8.99 -2.99 -22.52
C LEU A 295 10.19 -3.01 -21.56
N GLU A 296 11.04 -4.04 -21.70
CA GLU A 296 12.23 -4.24 -20.86
C GLU A 296 13.48 -4.29 -21.74
N ARG A 297 14.50 -3.51 -21.37
CA ARG A 297 15.74 -3.44 -22.14
C ARG A 297 16.62 -4.68 -22.00
N HIS A 298 16.52 -5.38 -20.89
CA HIS A 298 17.28 -6.60 -20.62
C HIS A 298 16.57 -7.84 -21.16
N ALA A 299 17.28 -9.00 -21.11
CA ALA A 299 16.74 -10.29 -21.51
C ALA A 299 15.63 -10.81 -20.57
N GLU A 300 15.68 -10.40 -19.32
CA GLU A 300 14.77 -10.86 -18.27
C GLU A 300 14.32 -9.69 -17.40
N VAL A 301 13.25 -9.92 -16.63
CA VAL A 301 12.78 -8.94 -15.64
C VAL A 301 13.73 -8.85 -14.46
N ALA A 302 13.66 -7.75 -13.71
CA ALA A 302 14.39 -7.56 -12.45
C ALA A 302 15.92 -7.62 -12.58
N GLN A 303 16.51 -7.17 -13.69
CA GLN A 303 17.98 -7.25 -13.90
C GLN A 303 18.75 -6.10 -13.27
N GLU A 304 18.09 -5.01 -12.88
CA GLU A 304 18.72 -3.83 -12.24
C GLU A 304 18.67 -3.93 -10.70
N ALA A 305 18.31 -2.86 -9.99
CA ALA A 305 18.23 -2.84 -8.52
C ALA A 305 17.30 -3.93 -7.94
N SER A 306 16.33 -4.39 -8.72
CA SER A 306 15.39 -5.45 -8.34
C SER A 306 15.97 -6.88 -8.46
N GLY A 307 17.24 -7.03 -8.88
CA GLY A 307 17.87 -8.32 -9.16
C GLY A 307 18.66 -8.92 -7.99
N ASN A 308 18.63 -8.34 -6.79
CA ASN A 308 19.33 -8.90 -5.64
C ASN A 308 18.77 -10.27 -5.26
N PRO A 309 19.64 -11.23 -4.82
CA PRO A 309 19.18 -12.57 -4.40
C PRO A 309 18.23 -12.49 -3.21
N GLN A 310 18.45 -11.57 -2.29
CA GLN A 310 17.57 -11.29 -1.16
C GLN A 310 17.53 -9.78 -0.91
N GLY A 311 16.33 -9.26 -0.71
CA GLY A 311 16.09 -7.92 -0.21
C GLY A 311 15.37 -8.00 1.14
N VAL A 312 15.58 -7.01 2.00
CA VAL A 312 15.04 -7.01 3.35
C VAL A 312 13.71 -6.24 3.40
N LEU A 313 12.71 -6.84 4.03
CA LEU A 313 11.46 -6.16 4.40
C LEU A 313 11.71 -5.34 5.69
N TYR A 314 12.44 -4.26 5.54
CA TYR A 314 12.84 -3.40 6.65
C TYR A 314 11.99 -2.13 6.74
N LEU A 315 11.40 -1.92 7.92
CA LEU A 315 10.54 -0.77 8.19
C LEU A 315 11.34 0.36 8.86
N LYS A 316 11.81 1.32 8.07
CA LYS A 316 12.41 2.53 8.64
C LYS A 316 11.32 3.54 9.00
N LEU A 317 10.77 3.42 10.21
CA LEU A 317 9.67 4.23 10.72
C LEU A 317 10.15 5.49 11.45
N SER A 318 9.24 6.44 11.59
CA SER A 318 9.34 7.59 12.48
C SER A 318 8.20 7.53 13.50
N ALA A 319 8.46 7.84 14.75
CA ALA A 319 7.45 7.93 15.79
C ALA A 319 6.40 9.06 15.57
N HIS A 320 6.65 9.95 14.60
CA HIS A 320 5.82 11.15 14.36
C HIS A 320 4.77 11.00 13.26
N GLY A 321 4.46 9.80 12.80
CA GLY A 321 3.38 9.56 11.82
C GLY A 321 3.53 10.29 10.48
N THR A 322 4.74 10.42 9.96
CA THR A 322 5.02 11.08 8.68
C THR A 322 4.37 10.38 7.49
N ALA A 323 4.17 11.08 6.37
CA ALA A 323 3.67 10.48 5.14
C ALA A 323 4.50 9.28 4.69
N LEU A 324 5.83 9.33 4.86
CA LEU A 324 6.72 8.22 4.57
C LEU A 324 6.45 7.02 5.49
N SER A 325 6.26 7.22 6.79
CA SER A 325 5.94 6.12 7.73
C SER A 325 4.60 5.48 7.42
N ARG A 326 3.57 6.28 7.07
CA ARG A 326 2.25 5.77 6.65
C ARG A 326 2.35 4.97 5.35
N LEU A 327 3.10 5.45 4.36
CA LEU A 327 3.36 4.71 3.12
C LEU A 327 4.07 3.38 3.40
N ILE A 328 5.08 3.38 4.28
CA ILE A 328 5.83 2.18 4.64
C ILE A 328 4.93 1.15 5.33
N LEU A 329 4.10 1.56 6.29
CA LEU A 329 3.19 0.64 7.00
C LEU A 329 2.15 0.04 6.06
N THR A 330 1.48 0.86 5.26
CA THR A 330 0.51 0.39 4.26
C THR A 330 1.17 -0.53 3.23
N GLY A 331 2.34 -0.13 2.71
CA GLY A 331 3.09 -0.91 1.72
C GLY A 331 3.63 -2.22 2.27
N PHE A 332 4.06 -2.25 3.53
CA PHE A 332 4.49 -3.46 4.21
C PHE A 332 3.35 -4.48 4.28
N GLY A 333 2.19 -4.08 4.80
CA GLY A 333 1.02 -4.95 4.86
C GLY A 333 0.61 -5.45 3.47
N TYR A 334 0.59 -4.57 2.47
CA TYR A 334 0.26 -4.94 1.08
C TYR A 334 1.25 -5.96 0.50
N THR A 335 2.55 -5.73 0.66
CA THR A 335 3.58 -6.65 0.18
C THR A 335 3.51 -7.99 0.91
N ARG A 336 3.34 -8.00 2.23
CA ARG A 336 3.20 -9.23 3.02
C ARG A 336 2.02 -10.09 2.53
N ARG A 337 0.87 -9.48 2.19
CA ARG A 337 -0.27 -10.19 1.60
C ARG A 337 0.05 -10.73 0.22
N TRP A 338 0.77 -9.96 -0.59
CA TRP A 338 1.17 -10.40 -1.93
C TRP A 338 2.09 -11.63 -1.87
N LEU A 339 3.00 -11.68 -0.89
CA LEU A 339 3.94 -12.78 -0.70
C LEU A 339 3.26 -14.11 -0.35
N THR A 340 2.01 -14.11 0.11
CA THR A 340 1.25 -15.35 0.32
C THR A 340 1.04 -16.15 -0.98
N ASN A 341 1.18 -15.51 -2.14
CA ASN A 341 1.13 -16.15 -3.44
C ASN A 341 2.46 -16.80 -3.88
N LEU A 342 3.53 -16.64 -3.09
CA LEU A 342 4.86 -17.15 -3.37
C LEU A 342 5.25 -18.25 -2.39
N GLN A 343 6.25 -19.06 -2.75
CA GLN A 343 6.71 -20.15 -1.91
C GLN A 343 7.61 -19.62 -0.78
N ARG A 344 7.11 -19.74 0.47
CA ARG A 344 7.90 -19.43 1.66
C ARG A 344 9.11 -20.36 1.79
N GLY A 345 10.24 -19.82 2.26
CA GLY A 345 11.52 -20.53 2.38
C GLY A 345 12.35 -20.53 1.08
N ARG A 346 11.73 -20.35 -0.09
CA ARG A 346 12.41 -20.26 -1.38
C ARG A 346 12.41 -18.83 -1.95
N ASP A 347 11.24 -18.21 -2.01
CA ASP A 347 11.04 -16.90 -2.65
C ASP A 347 11.00 -15.76 -1.62
N TRP A 348 10.64 -16.08 -0.40
CA TRP A 348 10.60 -15.17 0.73
C TRP A 348 10.52 -15.92 2.05
N ASP A 349 10.80 -15.23 3.16
CA ASP A 349 10.52 -15.76 4.50
C ASP A 349 10.22 -14.63 5.48
N ALA A 350 9.22 -14.86 6.35
CA ALA A 350 8.93 -14.02 7.50
C ALA A 350 9.71 -14.52 8.72
N CYS A 351 11.02 -14.57 8.60
CA CYS A 351 11.93 -14.98 9.66
C CYS A 351 12.18 -13.86 10.70
N GLY A 352 11.56 -12.72 10.52
CA GLY A 352 11.80 -11.52 11.31
C GLY A 352 12.96 -10.67 10.79
N VAL A 353 13.01 -9.43 11.28
CA VAL A 353 14.14 -8.50 11.11
C VAL A 353 14.52 -7.97 12.47
N LEU A 354 15.77 -8.14 12.84
CA LEU A 354 16.33 -7.59 14.06
C LEU A 354 17.25 -6.40 13.71
N GLN A 355 16.85 -5.22 14.10
CA GLN A 355 17.64 -4.01 13.96
C GLN A 355 18.44 -3.76 15.22
N LEU A 356 19.74 -3.88 15.16
CA LEU A 356 20.63 -3.69 16.30
C LEU A 356 20.73 -2.21 16.72
N ALA A 357 20.80 -1.97 18.01
CA ALA A 357 21.11 -0.66 18.58
C ALA A 357 22.63 -0.47 18.63
N PHE A 358 23.24 -0.23 17.46
CA PHE A 358 24.70 -0.23 17.28
C PHE A 358 25.39 1.00 17.89
N ASP A 359 24.65 2.08 18.20
CA ASP A 359 25.14 3.25 18.92
C ASP A 359 24.06 3.86 19.82
N ALA A 360 24.44 4.85 20.63
CA ALA A 360 23.56 5.51 21.59
C ALA A 360 22.43 6.31 20.91
N GLN A 361 22.68 6.89 19.74
CA GLN A 361 21.66 7.64 18.98
C GLN A 361 20.60 6.69 18.44
N GLU A 362 21.01 5.56 17.87
CA GLU A 362 20.09 4.53 17.38
C GLU A 362 19.30 3.90 18.53
N ALA A 363 19.93 3.61 19.68
CA ALA A 363 19.25 3.11 20.87
C ALA A 363 18.14 4.07 21.35
N ALA A 364 18.41 5.39 21.39
CA ALA A 364 17.44 6.40 21.77
C ALA A 364 16.28 6.52 20.74
N ARG A 365 16.57 6.37 19.44
CA ARG A 365 15.57 6.34 18.38
C ARG A 365 14.67 5.11 18.52
N GLN A 366 15.27 3.95 18.76
CA GLN A 366 14.56 2.68 18.90
C GLN A 366 13.63 2.66 20.12
N ALA A 367 14.05 3.25 21.25
CA ALA A 367 13.20 3.38 22.43
C ALA A 367 11.91 4.16 22.11
N LYS A 368 12.02 5.31 21.39
CA LYS A 368 10.86 6.10 20.99
C LYS A 368 9.93 5.33 20.04
N LEU A 369 10.47 4.47 19.19
CA LEU A 369 9.66 3.63 18.30
C LEU A 369 8.92 2.54 19.07
N ALA A 370 9.59 1.88 20.04
CA ALA A 370 8.97 0.87 20.89
C ALA A 370 7.80 1.44 21.73
N ASP A 371 7.90 2.72 22.13
CA ASP A 371 6.81 3.41 22.83
C ASP A 371 5.65 3.83 21.90
N ALA A 372 5.94 4.04 20.62
CA ALA A 372 4.96 4.61 19.67
C ALA A 372 4.16 3.56 18.90
N PHE A 373 4.64 2.32 18.80
CA PHE A 373 4.03 1.27 17.99
C PHE A 373 3.63 0.05 18.80
N ASP A 374 2.61 -0.65 18.32
CA ASP A 374 2.15 -1.88 18.95
C ASP A 374 3.22 -2.98 18.92
N PRO A 375 3.37 -3.77 20.00
CA PRO A 375 4.35 -4.86 20.08
C PRO A 375 4.22 -5.94 18.98
N SER A 376 3.05 -6.08 18.35
CA SER A 376 2.89 -6.99 17.21
C SER A 376 3.64 -6.52 15.95
N LEU A 377 3.86 -5.20 15.82
CA LEU A 377 4.64 -4.65 14.72
C LEU A 377 6.14 -4.68 15.03
N LEU A 378 6.52 -4.20 16.21
CA LEU A 378 7.92 -4.13 16.64
C LEU A 378 8.04 -4.21 18.17
N THR A 379 9.09 -4.86 18.64
CA THR A 379 9.35 -5.03 20.08
C THR A 379 10.82 -4.76 20.38
N ALA A 380 11.09 -3.97 21.42
CA ALA A 380 12.44 -3.82 21.95
C ALA A 380 12.89 -5.13 22.61
N VAL A 381 14.08 -5.59 22.30
CA VAL A 381 14.64 -6.84 22.82
C VAL A 381 16.02 -6.59 23.45
N SER A 382 16.30 -7.27 24.58
CA SER A 382 17.63 -7.28 25.18
C SER A 382 18.63 -8.00 24.27
N ARG A 383 19.92 -7.87 24.57
CA ARG A 383 20.96 -8.59 23.84
C ARG A 383 20.75 -10.11 23.90
N GLU A 384 20.49 -10.66 25.08
CA GLU A 384 20.29 -12.10 25.29
C GLU A 384 19.09 -12.60 24.49
N ARG A 385 17.99 -11.82 24.44
CA ARG A 385 16.82 -12.17 23.63
C ARG A 385 17.10 -12.06 22.13
N ALA A 386 17.86 -11.06 21.72
CA ALA A 386 18.30 -10.86 20.34
C ALA A 386 19.18 -12.03 19.87
N GLU A 387 20.14 -12.47 20.68
CA GLU A 387 20.97 -13.64 20.40
C GLU A 387 20.16 -14.93 20.30
N ALA A 388 19.18 -15.10 21.19
CA ALA A 388 18.26 -16.26 21.14
C ALA A 388 17.41 -16.29 19.86
N ILE A 389 16.98 -15.11 19.35
CA ILE A 389 16.25 -14.98 18.08
C ILE A 389 17.19 -15.23 16.90
N ALA A 390 18.39 -14.66 16.94
CA ALA A 390 19.33 -14.70 15.83
C ALA A 390 20.06 -16.03 15.68
N GLY A 391 20.31 -16.78 16.78
CA GLY A 391 21.11 -17.99 16.79
C GLY A 391 22.61 -17.75 16.68
N VAL A 392 23.06 -16.50 16.88
CA VAL A 392 24.45 -16.05 16.84
C VAL A 392 24.69 -15.03 17.94
N THR A 393 25.96 -14.85 18.35
CA THR A 393 26.34 -13.83 19.33
C THR A 393 26.28 -12.45 18.71
N LEU A 394 25.74 -11.47 19.45
CA LEU A 394 25.51 -10.12 19.01
C LEU A 394 26.13 -9.09 19.95
N PRO A 395 26.53 -7.90 19.47
CA PRO A 395 27.10 -6.85 20.31
C PRO A 395 26.04 -6.13 21.17
N ALA A 396 24.78 -6.11 20.74
CA ALA A 396 23.70 -5.35 21.38
C ALA A 396 22.33 -6.00 21.15
N GLY A 397 21.33 -5.58 21.92
CA GLY A 397 19.92 -5.76 21.60
C GLY A 397 19.44 -4.79 20.51
N GLY A 398 18.14 -4.64 20.36
CA GLY A 398 17.59 -3.76 19.35
C GLY A 398 16.07 -3.84 19.22
N LEU A 399 15.54 -3.53 18.04
CA LEU A 399 14.14 -3.71 17.69
C LEU A 399 13.96 -4.97 16.84
N PHE A 400 13.03 -5.80 17.24
CA PHE A 400 12.61 -6.98 16.50
C PHE A 400 11.27 -6.74 15.82
N TYR A 401 11.21 -6.97 14.51
CA TYR A 401 10.03 -6.89 13.66
C TYR A 401 9.61 -8.31 13.27
N PRO A 402 8.65 -8.94 13.97
CA PRO A 402 8.36 -10.38 13.84
C PRO A 402 7.80 -10.76 12.47
N GLU A 403 7.07 -9.88 11.80
CA GLU A 403 6.51 -10.12 10.48
C GLU A 403 7.41 -9.67 9.31
N GLY A 404 8.57 -9.09 9.63
CA GLY A 404 9.62 -8.77 8.68
C GLY A 404 10.34 -10.03 8.16
N GLY A 405 11.34 -9.82 7.33
CA GLY A 405 12.13 -10.92 6.80
C GLY A 405 12.80 -10.55 5.49
N TRP A 406 13.02 -11.55 4.64
CA TRP A 406 13.63 -11.35 3.33
C TRP A 406 12.69 -11.78 2.18
N VAL A 407 12.92 -11.20 1.02
CA VAL A 407 12.23 -11.54 -0.24
C VAL A 407 13.28 -11.70 -1.34
N HIS A 408 13.05 -12.61 -2.28
CA HIS A 408 13.75 -12.68 -3.56
C HIS A 408 13.02 -11.79 -4.57
N PRO A 409 13.47 -10.55 -4.84
CA PRO A 409 12.73 -9.61 -5.67
C PRO A 409 12.46 -10.11 -7.09
N PRO A 410 13.39 -10.86 -7.77
CA PRO A 410 13.09 -11.43 -9.09
C PRO A 410 11.88 -12.36 -9.10
N ALA A 411 11.70 -13.19 -8.05
CA ALA A 411 10.52 -14.07 -7.95
C ALA A 411 9.22 -13.26 -7.80
N LEU A 412 9.26 -12.17 -7.02
CA LEU A 412 8.12 -11.27 -6.88
C LEU A 412 7.79 -10.59 -8.21
N CYS A 413 8.78 -10.03 -8.92
CA CYS A 413 8.57 -9.43 -10.24
C CYS A 413 7.99 -10.44 -11.23
N GLN A 414 8.57 -11.65 -11.31
CA GLN A 414 8.11 -12.71 -12.20
C GLN A 414 6.67 -13.12 -11.91
N ALA A 415 6.30 -13.27 -10.65
CA ALA A 415 4.93 -13.61 -10.27
C ALA A 415 3.94 -12.49 -10.61
N GLN A 416 4.36 -11.22 -10.46
CA GLN A 416 3.51 -10.08 -10.81
C GLN A 416 3.24 -9.97 -12.31
N ILE A 417 4.22 -10.23 -13.16
CA ILE A 417 4.04 -10.19 -14.61
C ILE A 417 3.37 -11.45 -15.18
N THR A 418 3.30 -12.53 -14.41
CA THR A 418 2.62 -13.76 -14.85
C THR A 418 1.10 -13.56 -14.78
N HIS A 419 0.54 -13.05 -15.87
CA HIS A 419 -0.89 -12.77 -16.00
C HIS A 419 -1.29 -12.78 -17.48
N PRO A 420 -2.48 -13.33 -17.86
CA PRO A 420 -2.87 -13.48 -19.26
C PRO A 420 -3.00 -12.14 -20.04
N ARG A 421 -3.18 -11.02 -19.31
CA ARG A 421 -3.28 -9.68 -19.91
C ARG A 421 -1.95 -8.92 -19.92
N ILE A 422 -0.84 -9.54 -19.50
CA ILE A 422 0.48 -8.92 -19.49
C ILE A 422 1.38 -9.62 -20.51
N GLN A 423 1.93 -8.83 -21.42
CA GLN A 423 2.95 -9.28 -22.35
C GLN A 423 4.26 -8.55 -22.06
N VAL A 424 5.30 -9.28 -21.68
CA VAL A 424 6.65 -8.72 -21.55
C VAL A 424 7.39 -8.84 -22.86
N ARG A 425 8.03 -7.76 -23.28
CA ARG A 425 8.91 -7.69 -24.45
C ARG A 425 10.33 -7.39 -23.99
N PRO A 426 11.18 -8.41 -23.81
CA PRO A 426 12.59 -8.23 -23.48
C PRO A 426 13.36 -7.65 -24.66
N HIS A 427 14.54 -7.11 -24.40
CA HIS A 427 15.43 -6.47 -25.39
C HIS A 427 14.79 -5.28 -26.14
N HIS A 428 13.84 -4.57 -25.49
CA HIS A 428 13.19 -3.39 -26.03
C HIS A 428 13.52 -2.17 -25.17
N GLN A 429 14.55 -1.44 -25.56
CA GLN A 429 14.93 -0.19 -24.89
C GLN A 429 14.15 0.98 -25.47
N VAL A 430 13.38 1.68 -24.66
CA VAL A 430 12.68 2.89 -25.07
C VAL A 430 13.58 4.09 -24.87
N LEU A 431 13.88 4.82 -25.95
CA LEU A 431 14.73 6.00 -25.93
C LEU A 431 13.94 7.30 -26.09
N ARG A 432 12.74 7.24 -26.67
CA ARG A 432 11.90 8.40 -26.92
C ARG A 432 10.41 8.05 -26.79
N LEU A 433 9.65 9.00 -26.28
CA LEU A 433 8.19 8.99 -26.33
C LEU A 433 7.69 10.14 -27.20
N ALA A 434 6.62 9.89 -27.96
CA ALA A 434 5.90 10.91 -28.70
C ALA A 434 4.40 10.69 -28.59
N ARG A 435 3.61 11.76 -28.56
CA ARG A 435 2.14 11.64 -28.59
C ARG A 435 1.65 11.97 -30.00
N VAL A 436 1.01 11.00 -30.63
CA VAL A 436 0.49 11.10 -32.00
C VAL A 436 -0.93 10.57 -32.01
N ASP A 437 -1.89 11.33 -32.51
CA ASP A 437 -3.31 10.96 -32.62
C ASP A 437 -3.92 10.44 -31.31
N GLY A 438 -3.55 11.06 -30.18
CA GLY A 438 -4.05 10.71 -28.86
C GLY A 438 -3.36 9.49 -28.22
N LEU A 439 -2.45 8.82 -28.92
CA LEU A 439 -1.68 7.69 -28.41
C LEU A 439 -0.25 8.09 -28.08
N TRP A 440 0.30 7.52 -27.04
CA TRP A 440 1.72 7.55 -26.75
C TRP A 440 2.42 6.46 -27.55
N GLN A 441 3.46 6.86 -28.28
CA GLN A 441 4.32 5.99 -29.07
C GLN A 441 5.69 5.87 -28.40
N ALA A 442 6.13 4.63 -28.14
CA ALA A 442 7.45 4.31 -27.62
C ALA A 442 8.40 3.93 -28.75
N TRP A 443 9.56 4.55 -28.79
CA TRP A 443 10.52 4.41 -29.88
C TRP A 443 11.90 3.99 -29.37
N ASP A 444 12.57 3.11 -30.11
CA ASP A 444 14.02 2.84 -30.03
C ASP A 444 14.67 3.47 -31.25
N GLY A 445 15.27 4.67 -31.08
CA GLY A 445 15.73 5.47 -32.23
C GLY A 445 14.60 5.77 -33.21
N ASP A 446 14.69 5.25 -34.42
CA ASP A 446 13.69 5.42 -35.48
C ASP A 446 12.65 4.29 -35.57
N HIS A 447 12.77 3.24 -34.71
CA HIS A 447 11.85 2.12 -34.71
C HIS A 447 10.73 2.34 -33.72
N LEU A 448 9.48 2.30 -34.21
CA LEU A 448 8.31 2.26 -33.33
C LEU A 448 8.20 0.88 -32.67
N LEU A 449 8.32 0.85 -31.34
CA LEU A 449 8.22 -0.38 -30.56
C LEU A 449 6.76 -0.74 -30.25
N ALA A 450 6.01 0.22 -29.74
CA ALA A 450 4.63 0.03 -29.33
C ALA A 450 3.89 1.37 -29.19
N SER A 451 2.54 1.31 -29.12
CA SER A 451 1.70 2.48 -28.85
C SER A 451 0.50 2.13 -27.97
N ALA A 452 0.13 3.02 -27.05
CA ALA A 452 -1.05 2.89 -26.20
C ALA A 452 -1.56 4.25 -25.73
N PRO A 453 -2.83 4.35 -25.30
CA PRO A 453 -3.36 5.58 -24.70
C PRO A 453 -2.75 5.91 -23.35
N VAL A 454 -2.24 4.89 -22.62
CA VAL A 454 -1.63 5.05 -21.31
C VAL A 454 -0.20 4.52 -21.32
N VAL A 455 0.72 5.29 -20.75
CA VAL A 455 2.13 4.90 -20.53
C VAL A 455 2.50 5.14 -19.08
N VAL A 456 3.18 4.18 -18.47
CA VAL A 456 3.75 4.30 -17.12
C VAL A 456 5.26 4.15 -17.18
N LEU A 457 5.97 5.17 -16.75
CA LEU A 457 7.42 5.21 -16.70
C LEU A 457 7.91 4.60 -15.37
N ALA A 458 8.54 3.43 -15.44
CA ALA A 458 9.03 2.66 -14.29
C ALA A 458 10.52 2.27 -14.41
N GLY A 459 11.27 3.01 -15.23
CA GLY A 459 12.69 2.79 -15.53
C GLY A 459 13.65 3.43 -14.51
N ALA A 460 13.30 3.51 -13.22
CA ALA A 460 14.11 4.09 -12.16
C ALA A 460 14.62 5.50 -12.53
N ALA A 461 15.93 5.78 -12.50
CA ALA A 461 16.48 7.09 -12.83
C ALA A 461 16.40 7.42 -14.34
N ASP A 462 16.25 6.41 -15.20
CA ASP A 462 16.18 6.59 -16.65
C ASP A 462 14.85 7.18 -17.12
N VAL A 463 13.83 7.26 -16.25
CA VAL A 463 12.62 8.03 -16.55
C VAL A 463 12.93 9.49 -16.91
N ARG A 464 14.08 10.03 -16.48
CA ARG A 464 14.55 11.38 -16.80
C ARG A 464 14.95 11.57 -18.29
N LEU A 465 15.05 10.49 -19.05
CA LEU A 465 15.22 10.57 -20.51
C LEU A 465 13.99 11.15 -21.23
N PHE A 466 12.84 11.09 -20.59
CA PHE A 466 11.57 11.53 -21.16
C PHE A 466 11.19 12.93 -20.67
N ASP A 467 10.73 13.77 -21.59
CA ASP A 467 10.47 15.21 -21.35
C ASP A 467 9.60 15.48 -20.11
N GLY A 468 8.57 14.67 -19.86
CA GLY A 468 7.70 14.81 -18.67
C GLY A 468 8.40 14.54 -17.34
N CYS A 469 9.59 13.91 -17.35
CA CYS A 469 10.36 13.53 -16.15
C CYS A 469 11.76 14.14 -16.07
N ALA A 470 12.18 14.92 -17.07
CA ALA A 470 13.56 15.41 -17.19
C ALA A 470 14.03 16.21 -15.96
N ASP A 471 13.12 16.95 -15.34
CA ASP A 471 13.38 17.82 -14.17
C ASP A 471 13.20 17.12 -12.83
N LEU A 472 12.83 15.83 -12.82
CA LEU A 472 12.65 15.10 -11.56
C LEU A 472 14.00 14.92 -10.85
N PRO A 473 14.10 15.26 -9.55
CA PRO A 473 15.38 15.26 -8.82
C PRO A 473 15.77 13.84 -8.35
N LEU A 474 15.82 12.91 -9.30
CA LEU A 474 16.21 11.53 -9.05
C LEU A 474 17.72 11.38 -9.03
N LYS A 475 18.23 10.62 -8.07
CA LYS A 475 19.67 10.30 -7.91
C LYS A 475 19.89 8.80 -8.02
N ARG A 476 20.94 8.42 -8.73
CA ARG A 476 21.49 7.05 -8.71
C ARG A 476 22.45 6.92 -7.56
N ILE A 477 22.33 5.85 -6.81
CA ILE A 477 23.27 5.47 -5.74
C ILE A 477 23.67 4.03 -6.03
N ARG A 478 24.93 3.83 -6.41
CA ARG A 478 25.48 2.50 -6.60
C ARG A 478 25.58 1.78 -5.27
N GLY A 479 25.28 0.49 -5.26
CA GLY A 479 25.47 -0.37 -4.10
C GLY A 479 25.81 -1.78 -4.53
N GLN A 480 26.83 -2.33 -3.89
CA GLN A 480 27.28 -3.71 -4.07
C GLN A 480 26.89 -4.56 -2.89
N ILE A 481 26.37 -5.75 -3.16
CA ILE A 481 26.20 -6.83 -2.19
C ILE A 481 27.27 -7.89 -2.39
N THR A 482 27.55 -8.63 -1.33
CA THR A 482 28.45 -9.78 -1.31
C THR A 482 27.65 -11.04 -1.03
N ARG A 483 27.96 -12.13 -1.72
CA ARG A 483 27.39 -13.46 -1.52
C ARG A 483 28.44 -14.32 -0.82
N LEU A 484 28.07 -14.93 0.28
CA LEU A 484 28.92 -15.81 1.07
C LEU A 484 28.31 -17.21 1.12
N PRO A 485 29.03 -18.26 0.72
CA PRO A 485 28.57 -19.63 0.90
C PRO A 485 28.20 -19.88 2.36
N ALA A 486 27.06 -20.51 2.57
CA ALA A 486 26.65 -20.89 3.92
C ALA A 486 27.49 -22.06 4.42
N THR A 487 27.91 -21.98 5.68
CA THR A 487 28.58 -23.08 6.40
C THR A 487 27.54 -23.79 7.29
N GLU A 488 27.85 -24.98 7.78
CA GLU A 488 26.99 -25.71 8.72
C GLU A 488 26.64 -24.85 9.94
N ASP A 489 27.65 -24.18 10.51
CA ASP A 489 27.48 -23.32 11.69
C ASP A 489 26.69 -22.03 11.39
N SER A 490 26.76 -21.49 10.16
CA SER A 490 26.07 -20.26 9.78
C SER A 490 24.59 -20.48 9.48
N GLN A 491 24.15 -21.70 9.26
CA GLN A 491 22.73 -22.05 9.09
C GLN A 491 21.91 -21.79 10.36
N ALA A 492 22.56 -21.61 11.51
CA ALA A 492 21.89 -21.23 12.75
C ALA A 492 21.29 -19.82 12.71
N LEU A 493 21.66 -18.97 11.74
CA LEU A 493 21.09 -17.62 11.61
C LEU A 493 19.60 -17.71 11.31
N GLY A 494 18.77 -17.37 12.31
CA GLY A 494 17.31 -17.52 12.25
C GLY A 494 16.54 -16.29 11.80
N THR A 495 17.17 -15.11 11.69
CA THR A 495 16.50 -13.84 11.36
C THR A 495 17.44 -12.95 10.51
N VAL A 496 16.87 -11.97 9.82
CA VAL A 496 17.67 -10.92 9.17
C VAL A 496 18.24 -10.00 10.24
N LEU A 497 19.55 -9.76 10.21
CA LEU A 497 20.22 -8.79 11.06
C LEU A 497 20.49 -7.51 10.28
N CYS A 498 20.15 -6.37 10.86
CA CYS A 498 20.39 -5.04 10.33
C CYS A 498 21.13 -4.16 11.35
N ALA A 499 22.11 -3.42 10.86
CA ALA A 499 22.78 -2.31 11.55
C ALA A 499 23.00 -1.19 10.52
N GLU A 500 24.24 -0.77 10.25
CA GLU A 500 24.56 0.06 9.09
C GLU A 500 24.47 -0.74 7.78
N GLY A 501 24.78 -2.05 7.84
CA GLY A 501 24.55 -3.03 6.80
C GLY A 501 23.48 -4.04 7.18
N TYR A 502 23.38 -5.15 6.43
CA TYR A 502 22.49 -6.27 6.74
C TYR A 502 23.12 -7.61 6.35
N VAL A 503 22.66 -8.67 7.00
CA VAL A 503 22.88 -10.06 6.60
C VAL A 503 21.57 -10.84 6.73
N ALA A 504 21.25 -11.65 5.73
CA ALA A 504 20.05 -12.48 5.73
C ALA A 504 20.39 -13.97 6.03
N PRO A 505 19.45 -14.75 6.60
CA PRO A 505 19.54 -16.20 6.62
C PRO A 505 19.84 -16.78 5.24
N PRO A 506 20.48 -17.96 5.16
CA PRO A 506 20.93 -18.48 3.86
C PRO A 506 19.74 -18.80 2.95
N ARG A 507 19.85 -18.43 1.68
CA ARG A 507 18.96 -18.80 0.59
C ARG A 507 19.77 -19.49 -0.50
N ALA A 508 19.32 -20.65 -0.96
CA ALA A 508 20.02 -21.45 -1.98
C ALA A 508 21.51 -21.71 -1.64
N GLY A 509 21.82 -21.90 -0.35
CA GLY A 509 23.18 -22.20 0.11
C GLY A 509 24.10 -20.99 0.28
N GLU A 510 23.57 -19.77 0.21
CA GLU A 510 24.37 -18.55 0.34
C GLU A 510 23.69 -17.51 1.23
N HIS A 511 24.50 -16.75 1.98
CA HIS A 511 24.08 -15.54 2.67
C HIS A 511 24.28 -14.33 1.76
N THR A 512 23.34 -13.37 1.80
CA THR A 512 23.51 -12.05 1.20
C THR A 512 23.92 -11.06 2.27
N VAL A 513 25.04 -10.38 2.06
CA VAL A 513 25.60 -9.36 2.95
C VAL A 513 25.71 -8.05 2.20
N GLY A 514 25.35 -6.95 2.79
CA GLY A 514 25.51 -5.64 2.16
C GLY A 514 24.94 -4.48 2.97
N ALA A 515 24.98 -3.34 2.37
CA ALA A 515 25.52 -3.08 1.06
C ALA A 515 26.30 -1.77 1.06
N SER A 516 27.26 -1.68 0.16
CA SER A 516 27.99 -0.43 -0.04
C SER A 516 27.07 0.70 -0.55
N PHE A 517 27.54 1.94 -0.41
CA PHE A 517 26.92 3.16 -0.94
C PHE A 517 27.99 4.00 -1.65
N ASP A 518 27.90 4.10 -2.98
CA ASP A 518 28.77 4.94 -3.79
C ASP A 518 27.93 5.92 -4.61
N PHE A 519 28.19 7.20 -4.44
CA PHE A 519 27.47 8.31 -5.08
C PHE A 519 28.13 8.77 -6.39
N HIS A 520 29.30 8.23 -6.74
CA HIS A 520 30.15 8.75 -7.81
C HIS A 520 30.38 7.76 -8.95
N SER A 521 30.58 6.49 -8.62
CA SER A 521 30.84 5.45 -9.62
C SER A 521 29.63 5.17 -10.50
N GLN A 522 29.89 5.02 -11.81
CA GLN A 522 28.93 4.55 -12.81
C GLN A 522 29.20 3.10 -13.25
N ASP A 523 30.30 2.50 -12.80
CA ASP A 523 30.67 1.13 -13.12
C ASP A 523 29.92 0.15 -12.21
N LEU A 524 29.26 -0.85 -12.79
CA LEU A 524 28.54 -1.91 -12.07
C LEU A 524 29.39 -3.17 -11.86
N THR A 525 30.67 -3.16 -12.24
CA THR A 525 31.58 -4.26 -11.93
C THR A 525 31.79 -4.36 -10.43
N PRO A 526 31.55 -5.51 -9.78
CA PRO A 526 31.87 -5.71 -8.38
C PRO A 526 33.37 -5.54 -8.11
N THR A 527 33.71 -4.92 -6.98
CA THR A 527 35.10 -4.67 -6.60
C THR A 527 35.45 -5.41 -5.31
N ALA A 528 36.73 -5.85 -5.21
CA ALA A 528 37.26 -6.49 -4.00
C ALA A 528 37.22 -5.56 -2.78
N GLN A 529 37.42 -4.25 -3.01
CA GLN A 529 37.35 -3.24 -1.95
C GLN A 529 35.97 -3.18 -1.31
N GLU A 530 34.89 -3.24 -2.10
CA GLU A 530 33.50 -3.24 -1.58
C GLU A 530 33.16 -4.58 -0.94
N HIS A 531 33.69 -5.70 -1.44
CA HIS A 531 33.59 -6.99 -0.75
C HIS A 531 34.21 -6.91 0.64
N GLN A 532 35.42 -6.34 0.76
CA GLN A 532 36.07 -6.13 2.04
C GLN A 532 35.22 -5.25 2.98
N GLY A 533 34.66 -4.13 2.47
CA GLY A 533 33.76 -3.26 3.25
C GLY A 533 32.53 -4.01 3.74
N ASN A 534 31.92 -4.85 2.91
CA ASN A 534 30.78 -5.67 3.30
C ASN A 534 31.14 -6.73 4.36
N LEU A 535 32.36 -7.30 4.33
CA LEU A 535 32.84 -8.19 5.39
C LEU A 535 33.05 -7.45 6.71
N GLU A 536 33.52 -6.19 6.66
CA GLU A 536 33.65 -5.34 7.84
C GLU A 536 32.26 -5.02 8.45
N LEU A 537 31.28 -4.65 7.63
CA LEU A 537 29.90 -4.49 8.10
C LEU A 537 29.35 -5.77 8.74
N LEU A 538 29.61 -6.93 8.16
CA LEU A 538 29.24 -8.21 8.75
C LEU A 538 29.86 -8.42 10.12
N ARG A 539 31.16 -8.11 10.27
CA ARG A 539 31.88 -8.22 11.55
C ARG A 539 31.31 -7.28 12.61
N GLU A 540 30.93 -6.05 12.23
CA GLU A 540 30.25 -5.09 13.13
C GLU A 540 28.89 -5.58 13.57
N ILE A 541 28.14 -6.23 12.68
CA ILE A 541 26.83 -6.83 12.99
C ILE A 541 27.00 -8.02 13.95
N SER A 542 27.93 -8.94 13.65
CA SER A 542 28.21 -10.12 14.46
C SER A 542 29.61 -10.66 14.15
N GLU A 543 30.54 -10.50 15.09
CA GLU A 543 31.89 -11.07 14.98
C GLU A 543 31.86 -12.60 14.93
N ASP A 544 30.93 -13.24 15.67
CA ASP A 544 30.67 -14.68 15.65
C ASP A 544 30.25 -15.17 14.25
N LEU A 545 29.23 -14.54 13.65
CA LEU A 545 28.78 -14.92 12.31
C LEU A 545 29.84 -14.66 11.24
N HIS A 546 30.58 -13.54 11.35
CA HIS A 546 31.71 -13.26 10.49
C HIS A 546 32.76 -14.37 10.56
N ALA A 547 33.15 -14.79 11.78
CA ALA A 547 34.11 -15.87 11.97
C ALA A 547 33.61 -17.22 11.39
N ARG A 548 32.31 -17.55 11.55
CA ARG A 548 31.70 -18.76 10.97
C ARG A 548 31.77 -18.77 9.44
N LEU A 549 31.55 -17.61 8.79
CA LEU A 549 31.49 -17.47 7.34
C LEU A 549 32.85 -17.28 6.66
N THR A 550 33.90 -16.88 7.41
CA THR A 550 35.25 -16.62 6.85
C THR A 550 36.28 -17.64 7.29
N ARG A 551 35.90 -18.67 8.07
CA ARG A 551 36.80 -19.68 8.65
C ARG A 551 37.69 -20.40 7.60
N ASP A 552 37.12 -20.65 6.40
CA ASP A 552 37.82 -21.38 5.34
C ASP A 552 38.60 -20.45 4.39
N GLY A 553 38.94 -19.24 4.83
CA GLY A 553 39.80 -18.32 4.09
C GLY A 553 39.13 -17.62 2.92
N ALA A 554 37.87 -17.21 3.07
CA ALA A 554 37.19 -16.40 2.08
C ALA A 554 37.97 -15.09 1.80
N SER A 555 38.69 -15.08 0.67
CA SER A 555 39.41 -13.89 0.19
C SER A 555 38.45 -12.96 -0.55
N SER A 556 38.54 -11.66 -0.27
CA SER A 556 37.76 -10.64 -0.97
C SER A 556 37.86 -10.72 -2.49
N ASP A 557 38.97 -11.19 -3.01
CA ASP A 557 39.22 -11.35 -4.45
C ASP A 557 38.47 -12.52 -5.09
N SER A 558 38.02 -13.50 -4.30
CA SER A 558 37.30 -14.69 -4.77
C SER A 558 35.81 -14.60 -4.53
N LEU A 559 35.33 -13.59 -3.80
CA LEU A 559 33.92 -13.46 -3.47
C LEU A 559 33.06 -13.06 -4.67
N GLN A 560 31.86 -13.64 -4.71
CA GLN A 560 30.86 -13.28 -5.69
C GLN A 560 29.97 -12.15 -5.15
N GLY A 561 29.53 -11.30 -6.03
CA GLY A 561 28.67 -10.18 -5.67
C GLY A 561 27.94 -9.59 -6.87
N ARG A 562 27.22 -8.55 -6.60
CA ARG A 562 26.45 -7.84 -7.61
C ARG A 562 26.35 -6.37 -7.20
N ALA A 563 26.53 -5.48 -8.16
CA ALA A 563 26.29 -4.05 -8.00
C ALA A 563 25.10 -3.59 -8.83
N ALA A 564 24.35 -2.63 -8.33
CA ALA A 564 23.25 -2.02 -9.04
C ALA A 564 22.99 -0.58 -8.52
N PHE A 565 22.26 0.20 -9.32
CA PHE A 565 21.87 1.56 -8.93
C PHE A 565 20.53 1.58 -8.21
N ARG A 566 20.52 2.00 -6.95
CA ARG A 566 19.29 2.48 -6.28
C ARG A 566 18.92 3.83 -6.87
N CYS A 567 17.64 4.07 -7.06
CA CYS A 567 17.11 5.35 -7.50
C CYS A 567 16.31 5.99 -6.37
N THR A 568 16.72 7.15 -5.91
CA THR A 568 16.08 7.86 -4.79
C THR A 568 15.75 9.29 -5.12
N SER A 569 14.70 9.81 -4.47
CA SER A 569 14.34 11.22 -4.41
C SER A 569 15.01 11.91 -3.22
N PRO A 570 15.09 13.26 -3.17
CA PRO A 570 15.69 13.99 -2.05
C PRO A 570 14.99 13.84 -0.71
N ASP A 571 13.68 13.58 -0.72
CA ASP A 571 12.83 13.43 0.47
C ASP A 571 12.53 11.97 0.81
N TYR A 572 13.19 11.02 0.14
CA TYR A 572 13.06 9.57 0.32
C TYR A 572 11.66 8.99 0.03
N LEU A 573 10.69 9.81 -0.37
CA LEU A 573 9.40 9.36 -0.86
C LEU A 573 9.51 8.99 -2.34
N PRO A 574 8.86 7.92 -2.82
CA PRO A 574 8.82 7.62 -4.23
C PRO A 574 8.12 8.74 -5.02
N ILE A 575 8.32 8.76 -6.32
CA ILE A 575 7.66 9.67 -7.25
C ILE A 575 6.64 8.88 -8.03
N VAL A 576 5.35 9.11 -7.72
CA VAL A 576 4.25 8.26 -8.21
C VAL A 576 3.05 9.12 -8.58
N GLY A 577 2.55 8.96 -9.78
CA GLY A 577 1.33 9.64 -10.22
C GLY A 577 1.38 10.19 -11.64
N PRO A 578 0.35 10.98 -12.00
CA PRO A 578 0.25 11.59 -13.33
C PRO A 578 1.30 12.68 -13.53
N LEU A 579 1.75 12.84 -14.75
CA LEU A 579 2.73 13.86 -15.15
C LEU A 579 2.04 15.08 -15.76
N ALA A 580 2.59 16.25 -15.51
CA ALA A 580 2.14 17.52 -16.08
C ALA A 580 3.19 18.07 -17.07
N ASP A 581 2.74 18.85 -18.05
CA ASP A 581 3.62 19.67 -18.86
C ASP A 581 4.27 20.73 -18.00
N ARG A 582 5.59 20.67 -17.87
CA ARG A 582 6.33 21.51 -16.93
C ARG A 582 6.29 22.99 -17.31
N ALA A 583 6.37 23.32 -18.59
CA ALA A 583 6.36 24.72 -19.03
C ALA A 583 4.98 25.34 -18.81
N ALA A 584 3.92 24.63 -19.20
CA ALA A 584 2.54 25.06 -18.95
C ALA A 584 2.20 25.12 -17.44
N PHE A 585 2.78 24.23 -16.62
CA PHE A 585 2.64 24.27 -15.15
C PHE A 585 3.24 25.54 -14.56
N ASP A 586 4.49 25.86 -14.93
CA ASP A 586 5.21 27.02 -14.45
C ASP A 586 4.56 28.35 -14.87
N GLU A 587 3.97 28.40 -16.07
CA GLU A 587 3.20 29.54 -16.58
C GLU A 587 1.87 29.68 -15.83
N ARG A 588 1.09 28.60 -15.75
CA ARG A 588 -0.26 28.58 -15.17
C ARG A 588 -0.29 28.95 -13.70
N TYR A 589 0.71 28.50 -12.95
CA TYR A 589 0.85 28.73 -11.53
C TYR A 589 1.90 29.78 -11.15
N ALA A 590 2.32 30.63 -12.10
CA ALA A 590 3.36 31.65 -11.92
C ALA A 590 3.11 32.62 -10.73
N VAL A 591 1.86 32.84 -10.36
CA VAL A 591 1.48 33.70 -9.20
C VAL A 591 2.08 33.19 -7.89
N LEU A 592 2.29 31.88 -7.75
CA LEU A 592 2.86 31.25 -6.55
C LEU A 592 4.32 31.67 -6.29
N ARG A 593 5.04 32.18 -7.29
CA ARG A 593 6.38 32.77 -7.12
C ARG A 593 6.35 34.04 -6.28
N LYS A 594 5.22 34.76 -6.31
CA LYS A 594 5.04 36.04 -5.57
C LYS A 594 4.37 35.81 -4.23
N ASP A 595 3.35 34.97 -4.18
CA ASP A 595 2.64 34.62 -2.95
C ASP A 595 2.14 33.15 -3.04
N ALA A 596 2.76 32.28 -2.27
CA ALA A 596 2.41 30.84 -2.22
C ALA A 596 0.98 30.55 -1.69
N ARG A 597 0.31 31.56 -1.11
CA ARG A 597 -1.07 31.46 -0.60
C ARG A 597 -2.12 31.76 -1.68
N GLN A 598 -1.73 32.39 -2.78
CA GLN A 598 -2.64 32.68 -3.90
C GLN A 598 -2.75 31.47 -4.82
N VAL A 599 -3.57 30.50 -4.44
CA VAL A 599 -3.81 29.30 -5.23
C VAL A 599 -4.82 29.59 -6.34
N PRO A 600 -4.42 29.64 -7.63
CA PRO A 600 -5.36 29.86 -8.72
C PRO A 600 -6.21 28.62 -8.94
N ASP A 601 -7.52 28.78 -9.12
CA ASP A 601 -8.42 27.66 -9.46
C ASP A 601 -8.35 27.37 -10.98
N LEU A 602 -7.21 26.89 -11.43
CA LEU A 602 -6.95 26.49 -12.82
C LEU A 602 -6.61 25.01 -12.87
N PRO A 603 -7.15 24.24 -13.84
CA PRO A 603 -6.87 22.82 -13.95
C PRO A 603 -5.38 22.59 -14.23
N CYS A 604 -4.80 21.53 -13.66
CA CYS A 604 -3.41 21.15 -13.94
C CYS A 604 -3.22 20.77 -15.41
N PRO A 605 -2.13 21.21 -16.07
CA PRO A 605 -1.86 20.87 -17.47
C PRO A 605 -1.29 19.46 -17.59
N TRP A 606 -2.13 18.44 -17.43
CA TRP A 606 -1.74 17.04 -17.47
C TRP A 606 -1.21 16.64 -18.85
N LEU A 607 -0.15 15.83 -18.85
CA LEU A 607 0.22 15.00 -19.99
C LEU A 607 -0.70 13.77 -19.97
N GLU A 608 -1.87 13.89 -20.58
CA GLU A 608 -2.93 12.88 -20.49
C GLU A 608 -2.42 11.48 -20.82
N GLY A 609 -2.70 10.52 -19.96
CA GLY A 609 -2.28 9.14 -20.12
C GLY A 609 -0.82 8.85 -19.78
N LEU A 610 -0.03 9.84 -19.32
CA LEU A 610 1.37 9.63 -18.93
C LEU A 610 1.54 9.68 -17.41
N TYR A 611 2.11 8.61 -16.87
CA TYR A 611 2.31 8.41 -15.43
C TYR A 611 3.75 7.99 -15.12
N VAL A 612 4.15 8.16 -13.87
CA VAL A 612 5.46 7.71 -13.37
C VAL A 612 5.31 6.88 -12.10
N ASN A 613 6.16 5.88 -11.94
CA ASN A 613 6.34 5.09 -10.71
C ASN A 613 7.83 4.81 -10.52
N SER A 614 8.51 5.64 -9.74
CA SER A 614 9.97 5.63 -9.61
C SER A 614 10.44 6.17 -8.25
N GLY A 615 11.77 6.16 -8.02
CA GLY A 615 12.37 6.81 -6.86
C GLY A 615 12.23 6.06 -5.54
N HIS A 616 12.07 4.74 -5.55
CA HIS A 616 11.83 3.92 -4.36
C HIS A 616 13.03 3.75 -3.42
N GLY A 617 14.23 4.11 -3.86
CA GLY A 617 15.47 4.00 -3.09
C GLY A 617 15.75 2.54 -2.68
N SER A 618 16.05 2.34 -1.40
CA SER A 618 16.26 1.00 -0.82
C SER A 618 14.98 0.32 -0.31
N ARG A 619 13.80 0.95 -0.51
CA ARG A 619 12.51 0.48 0.05
C ARG A 619 11.56 -0.09 -1.00
N GLY A 620 12.08 -0.40 -2.21
CA GLY A 620 11.28 -0.83 -3.35
C GLY A 620 10.40 -2.05 -3.05
N LEU A 621 10.87 -3.01 -2.26
CA LEU A 621 10.05 -4.17 -1.85
C LEU A 621 8.78 -3.79 -1.08
N ILE A 622 8.84 -2.74 -0.27
CA ILE A 622 7.70 -2.29 0.54
C ILE A 622 6.84 -1.31 -0.22
N THR A 623 7.45 -0.37 -0.96
CA THR A 623 6.71 0.74 -1.55
C THR A 623 6.23 0.49 -2.98
N ALA A 624 7.01 -0.23 -3.81
CA ALA A 624 6.69 -0.39 -5.22
C ALA A 624 5.40 -1.20 -5.49
N PRO A 625 5.11 -2.31 -4.78
CA PRO A 625 3.86 -3.03 -4.99
C PRO A 625 2.62 -2.17 -4.73
N LEU A 626 2.57 -1.44 -3.62
CA LEU A 626 1.47 -0.53 -3.30
C LEU A 626 1.40 0.66 -4.26
N CYS A 627 2.55 1.19 -4.68
CA CYS A 627 2.59 2.29 -5.64
C CYS A 627 2.10 1.87 -7.04
N GLY A 628 2.19 0.59 -7.39
CA GLY A 628 1.52 0.03 -8.57
C GLY A 628 0.00 0.16 -8.49
N GLU A 629 -0.60 -0.16 -7.33
CA GLU A 629 -2.02 0.05 -7.06
C GLU A 629 -2.39 1.55 -7.10
N LEU A 630 -1.54 2.42 -6.55
CA LEU A 630 -1.75 3.86 -6.56
C LEU A 630 -1.78 4.42 -8.00
N VAL A 631 -0.85 3.99 -8.88
CA VAL A 631 -0.88 4.37 -10.30
C VAL A 631 -2.14 3.87 -10.97
N ALA A 632 -2.50 2.60 -10.75
CA ALA A 632 -3.70 2.02 -11.36
C ALA A 632 -4.98 2.74 -10.91
N ALA A 633 -5.07 3.15 -9.63
CA ALA A 633 -6.18 3.96 -9.12
C ALA A 633 -6.24 5.35 -9.78
N TRP A 634 -5.10 5.99 -10.04
CA TRP A 634 -5.04 7.23 -10.81
C TRP A 634 -5.55 7.05 -12.24
N VAL A 635 -5.11 5.98 -12.92
CA VAL A 635 -5.50 5.67 -14.32
C VAL A 635 -7.00 5.41 -14.44
N THR A 636 -7.59 4.71 -13.49
CA THR A 636 -8.98 4.25 -13.57
C THR A 636 -9.98 5.15 -12.86
N GLY A 637 -9.52 6.12 -12.08
CA GLY A 637 -10.37 6.99 -11.27
C GLY A 637 -10.95 6.30 -10.01
N GLU A 638 -10.42 5.13 -9.64
CA GLU A 638 -10.86 4.38 -8.46
C GLU A 638 -10.36 4.99 -7.14
N PRO A 639 -10.91 4.58 -5.97
CA PRO A 639 -10.42 4.98 -4.67
C PRO A 639 -8.92 4.79 -4.50
N LEU A 640 -8.24 5.76 -3.89
CA LEU A 640 -6.81 5.63 -3.63
C LEU A 640 -6.54 4.61 -2.51
N PRO A 641 -5.53 3.74 -2.67
CA PRO A 641 -5.18 2.72 -1.68
C PRO A 641 -4.37 3.29 -0.49
N VAL A 642 -4.17 4.58 -0.44
CA VAL A 642 -3.42 5.31 0.59
C VAL A 642 -4.16 6.60 0.96
N PRO A 643 -3.89 7.17 2.14
CA PRO A 643 -4.39 8.49 2.51
C PRO A 643 -4.04 9.55 1.45
N ARG A 644 -4.93 10.52 1.25
CA ARG A 644 -4.77 11.61 0.27
C ARG A 644 -3.43 12.34 0.44
N GLU A 645 -3.06 12.68 1.67
CA GLU A 645 -1.81 13.36 1.96
C GLU A 645 -0.56 12.51 1.62
N VAL A 646 -0.66 11.18 1.71
CA VAL A 646 0.41 10.26 1.29
C VAL A 646 0.53 10.25 -0.24
N ALA A 647 -0.60 10.20 -0.95
CA ALA A 647 -0.62 10.28 -2.40
C ALA A 647 -0.03 11.60 -2.91
N GLN A 648 -0.39 12.73 -2.28
CA GLN A 648 0.16 14.07 -2.58
C GLN A 648 1.65 14.15 -2.26
N ALA A 649 2.09 13.57 -1.14
CA ALA A 649 3.49 13.52 -0.77
C ALA A 649 4.34 12.67 -1.75
N CYS A 650 3.75 11.73 -2.47
CA CYS A 650 4.41 10.95 -3.54
C CYS A 650 4.27 11.60 -4.92
N HIS A 651 3.38 12.57 -5.10
CA HIS A 651 3.04 13.14 -6.40
C HIS A 651 4.23 13.87 -7.06
N PRO A 652 4.49 13.68 -8.38
CA PRO A 652 5.60 14.33 -9.07
C PRO A 652 5.57 15.86 -9.00
N ASN A 653 4.37 16.47 -9.03
CA ASN A 653 4.20 17.92 -9.00
C ASN A 653 4.70 18.58 -7.70
N ARG A 654 4.95 17.81 -6.61
CA ARG A 654 5.53 18.36 -5.38
C ARG A 654 6.88 19.03 -5.60
N PHE A 655 7.65 18.54 -6.56
CA PHE A 655 8.95 19.13 -6.91
C PHE A 655 8.81 20.34 -7.80
N ALA A 656 7.93 20.30 -8.81
CA ALA A 656 7.60 21.45 -9.66
C ALA A 656 7.12 22.63 -8.81
N LEU A 657 6.18 22.36 -7.90
CA LEU A 657 5.65 23.36 -6.96
C LEU A 657 6.74 23.94 -6.05
N ARG A 658 7.59 23.10 -5.46
CA ARG A 658 8.67 23.53 -4.57
C ARG A 658 9.66 24.43 -5.30
N THR A 659 10.06 24.07 -6.51
CA THR A 659 10.94 24.88 -7.36
C THR A 659 10.29 26.21 -7.74
N LEU A 660 9.01 26.17 -8.11
CA LEU A 660 8.25 27.37 -8.49
C LEU A 660 8.16 28.37 -7.33
N ILE A 661 7.79 27.93 -6.13
CA ILE A 661 7.65 28.78 -4.93
C ILE A 661 9.00 29.37 -4.50
N ARG A 662 10.10 28.58 -4.62
CA ARG A 662 11.44 29.07 -4.27
C ARG A 662 12.04 30.01 -5.30
N GLY A 663 11.43 30.15 -6.47
CA GLY A 663 11.96 30.99 -7.56
C GLY A 663 13.24 30.41 -8.20
N GLU A 664 13.51 29.13 -8.01
CA GLU A 664 14.67 28.45 -8.59
C GLU A 664 14.39 28.20 -10.09
N PRO A 665 15.35 28.48 -11.01
CA PRO A 665 15.16 28.13 -12.42
C PRO A 665 15.08 26.61 -12.56
N ALA A 666 14.21 26.11 -13.45
CA ALA A 666 14.21 24.71 -13.83
C ALA A 666 15.63 24.28 -14.25
N ALA A 667 16.08 23.13 -13.78
CA ALA A 667 17.44 22.66 -14.03
C ALA A 667 17.71 22.68 -15.54
N ARG A 668 18.67 23.50 -15.99
CA ARG A 668 19.03 23.56 -17.40
C ARG A 668 19.56 22.18 -17.83
N ARG A 669 19.05 21.68 -18.96
CA ARG A 669 19.58 20.51 -19.66
C ARG A 669 21.10 20.70 -19.81
N ARG A 670 21.90 19.83 -19.20
CA ARG A 670 23.32 19.62 -19.53
C ARG A 670 23.46 18.30 -20.24
#